data_0f2bc02f7b44f65c7036dbc2c0514c29
#
_entry.id   0f2bc02f7b44f65c7036dbc2c0514c29
#
_cell.length_a   1.000
_cell.length_b   1.000
_cell.length_c   1.000
_cell.angle_alpha   90.00
_cell.angle_beta   90.00
_cell.angle_gamma   90.00
#
_symmetry.space_group_name_H-M   'P 1'
#
loop_
_entity.id
_entity.type
_entity.pdbx_description
1 polymer ?
#
loop_
_entity_poly.entity_id
_entity_poly.type
_entity_poly.pdbx_seq_one_letter_code
_entity_poly.pdbx_strand_id
1 'polypeptide(L)'
;MKIRISLTATAMIVAFLSACGGGGGSGSNAVTSSVQTISGIAATGAPLANASITIKDAAGATITTTTDSSGNYSVPAAGLRAPLVVIASGTSSGTGVNLVTVISNVAAGQSVTANVTPITNAIAGIVVGKDPATADPTSSDGTSITNNLSAAKTQITNSLMPLLTAASVGSSDMLSTSFSADHTGMDKVLDNLAISMLPDGTVKLASSGSVTTNDFQSDGSSTQPSASSLAAGQVVTASSSNLTATLPTLTAPTSLISVSDLLSIQSSFNACFALPSTQRVDSNSNVIASACTSIYPTGYKNNGYTGVQELQNIALISSTSMDGAIFNPPTIIQQLSSNLIKIRISGTLADKSTISFDTIAQSTGGVWNLYGNQRNYYMFINAVADITTQLNPSSAFWSQYRTGFNIYINARAGNGSNIQSVQVTGPGLPGYVDPSNQGTGVLMTPSTSSSCTMMNIYSASVPSSRNKCMSYFKVAAKAVDSTNATALTNSYGPSGSYSNNLGGGMLTDAQLAAIQPLSAYLFKVTLNDNSVQYFIERLRGSLMTPNQISTLHPIQISQQTKDLLTFGSSTYFNTGSSFPVNWVAPVAPTTPAVSLSVRFTNQGTLTFANPKIPVCKAISGVTTCSNTVAAPTGTTFSVEQSSPGIGSDENFVQFIARMPNDMQIFSTYSYDFY
;
A
#
# COMPACT_ATOMS: atom_id res chain seq x y z
N MET A 1 -4.90 0.82 -59.84
CA MET A 1 -3.53 0.35 -59.98
C MET A 1 -3.21 -0.42 -58.66
N LYS A 2 -3.28 -1.76 -58.70
CA LYS A 2 -3.07 -2.61 -57.52
C LYS A 2 -1.61 -3.01 -57.49
N ILE A 3 -0.91 -2.68 -56.43
CA ILE A 3 0.44 -3.16 -56.18
C ILE A 3 0.34 -4.23 -55.07
N ARG A 4 0.63 -5.47 -55.42
CA ARG A 4 0.83 -6.58 -54.48
C ARG A 4 2.30 -6.61 -54.12
N ILE A 5 2.61 -6.54 -52.84
CA ILE A 5 3.95 -6.83 -52.32
C ILE A 5 3.92 -8.23 -51.74
N SER A 6 4.71 -9.11 -52.35
CA SER A 6 4.94 -10.49 -51.91
C SER A 6 6.10 -10.49 -50.90
N LEU A 7 5.86 -10.98 -49.68
CA LEU A 7 6.90 -11.27 -48.71
C LEU A 7 7.37 -12.70 -48.91
N THR A 8 8.61 -12.86 -49.38
CA THR A 8 9.30 -14.16 -49.39
C THR A 8 10.08 -14.33 -48.07
N ALA A 9 9.68 -15.26 -47.26
CA ALA A 9 10.43 -15.72 -46.09
C ALA A 9 11.55 -16.63 -46.52
N THR A 10 12.80 -16.22 -46.27
CA THR A 10 13.99 -17.01 -46.50
C THR A 10 14.31 -17.77 -45.22
N ALA A 11 14.03 -19.07 -45.18
CA ALA A 11 14.46 -19.97 -44.12
C ALA A 11 15.94 -20.37 -44.35
N MET A 12 16.81 -19.98 -43.41
CA MET A 12 18.22 -20.37 -43.41
C MET A 12 18.35 -21.71 -42.67
N ILE A 13 18.49 -22.80 -43.44
CA ILE A 13 18.81 -24.14 -42.92
C ILE A 13 20.35 -24.20 -42.80
N VAL A 14 20.86 -24.31 -41.57
CA VAL A 14 22.25 -24.61 -41.30
C VAL A 14 22.40 -26.15 -41.25
N ALA A 15 22.97 -26.72 -42.28
CA ALA A 15 23.31 -28.13 -42.32
C ALA A 15 24.69 -28.35 -41.64
N PHE A 16 24.72 -29.14 -40.55
CA PHE A 16 25.95 -29.63 -39.99
C PHE A 16 26.44 -30.84 -40.79
N LEU A 17 27.57 -30.68 -41.49
CA LEU A 17 28.32 -31.82 -42.04
C LEU A 17 29.16 -32.47 -40.92
N SER A 18 28.85 -33.66 -40.57
CA SER A 18 29.70 -34.53 -39.76
C SER A 18 30.77 -35.17 -40.67
N ALA A 19 32.00 -34.71 -40.52
CA ALA A 19 33.18 -35.37 -41.09
C ALA A 19 33.75 -36.32 -40.05
N CYS A 20 33.70 -37.62 -40.35
CA CYS A 20 34.35 -38.66 -39.59
C CYS A 20 35.82 -38.79 -40.11
N GLY A 21 36.81 -38.47 -39.25
CA GLY A 21 38.23 -38.68 -39.52
C GLY A 21 38.88 -39.17 -38.25
N GLY A 22 39.26 -40.49 -38.28
CA GLY A 22 39.95 -41.13 -37.15
C GLY A 22 41.40 -40.73 -37.06
N GLY A 23 41.86 -40.50 -35.84
CA GLY A 23 43.29 -40.33 -35.50
C GLY A 23 43.45 -40.30 -34.00
N GLY A 24 44.06 -41.33 -33.40
CA GLY A 24 44.27 -41.48 -31.97
C GLY A 24 45.19 -40.39 -31.40
N GLY A 25 44.78 -39.80 -30.33
CA GLY A 25 45.55 -38.86 -29.50
C GLY A 25 44.89 -38.71 -28.15
N SER A 26 45.64 -38.84 -27.11
CA SER A 26 45.29 -38.80 -25.68
C SER A 26 44.23 -37.81 -25.32
N GLY A 27 43.09 -38.31 -24.83
CA GLY A 27 41.96 -37.49 -24.47
C GLY A 27 42.24 -36.63 -23.24
N SER A 28 42.39 -35.34 -23.43
CA SER A 28 41.97 -34.39 -22.44
C SER A 28 40.46 -34.26 -22.58
N ASN A 29 39.71 -34.84 -21.63
CA ASN A 29 38.31 -34.53 -21.45
C ASN A 29 38.20 -33.01 -21.27
N ALA A 30 37.87 -32.30 -22.31
CA ALA A 30 37.33 -30.95 -22.17
C ALA A 30 36.00 -31.12 -21.42
N VAL A 31 36.05 -30.99 -20.11
CA VAL A 31 34.88 -30.77 -19.32
C VAL A 31 34.31 -29.44 -19.85
N THR A 32 33.29 -29.56 -20.68
CA THR A 32 32.41 -28.40 -20.94
C THR A 32 31.88 -28.00 -19.59
N SER A 33 32.58 -27.03 -18.94
CA SER A 33 32.07 -26.38 -17.74
C SER A 33 30.71 -25.82 -18.12
N SER A 34 29.63 -26.46 -17.69
CA SER A 34 28.30 -25.90 -17.77
C SER A 34 28.37 -24.54 -17.09
N VAL A 35 28.05 -23.48 -17.83
CA VAL A 35 28.06 -22.13 -17.26
C VAL A 35 27.02 -22.14 -16.17
N GLN A 36 27.46 -22.02 -14.92
CA GLN A 36 26.56 -21.88 -13.77
C GLN A 36 25.71 -20.66 -13.96
N THR A 37 24.40 -20.82 -13.89
CA THR A 37 23.44 -19.69 -14.03
C THR A 37 22.54 -19.60 -12.83
N ILE A 38 22.14 -18.37 -12.49
CA ILE A 38 21.00 -18.10 -11.63
C ILE A 38 19.90 -17.57 -12.54
N SER A 39 18.74 -18.22 -12.51
CA SER A 39 17.58 -17.84 -13.29
C SER A 39 16.33 -17.89 -12.43
N GLY A 40 15.25 -17.26 -12.86
CA GLY A 40 14.00 -17.29 -12.15
C GLY A 40 13.00 -16.32 -12.74
N ILE A 41 11.89 -16.14 -12.05
CA ILE A 41 10.85 -15.20 -12.40
C ILE A 41 10.69 -14.17 -11.26
N ALA A 42 10.54 -12.89 -11.61
CA ALA A 42 10.12 -11.83 -10.70
C ALA A 42 8.66 -11.48 -10.99
N ALA A 43 7.78 -11.68 -10.00
CA ALA A 43 6.33 -11.52 -10.16
C ALA A 43 5.63 -11.14 -8.84
N THR A 44 4.47 -10.47 -8.96
CA THR A 44 3.60 -10.07 -7.83
C THR A 44 2.14 -10.52 -8.05
N GLY A 45 1.87 -11.61 -8.77
CA GLY A 45 0.58 -11.93 -9.38
C GLY A 45 0.47 -11.36 -10.80
N ALA A 46 1.51 -10.67 -11.24
CA ALA A 46 1.78 -10.22 -12.59
C ALA A 46 3.30 -10.13 -12.77
N PRO A 47 3.84 -10.28 -14.00
CA PRO A 47 5.27 -10.20 -14.23
C PRO A 47 5.82 -8.81 -13.88
N LEU A 48 6.95 -8.74 -13.18
CA LEU A 48 7.74 -7.52 -13.04
C LEU A 48 8.58 -7.34 -14.30
N ALA A 49 7.97 -6.78 -15.36
CA ALA A 49 8.62 -6.56 -16.64
C ALA A 49 9.70 -5.46 -16.54
N ASN A 50 10.84 -5.67 -17.17
CA ASN A 50 11.97 -4.74 -17.21
C ASN A 50 12.45 -4.31 -15.80
N ALA A 51 12.25 -5.15 -14.79
CA ALA A 51 12.74 -4.91 -13.44
C ALA A 51 14.26 -5.12 -13.37
N SER A 52 14.94 -4.29 -12.58
CA SER A 52 16.36 -4.48 -12.30
C SER A 52 16.54 -5.64 -11.31
N ILE A 53 17.37 -6.60 -11.66
CA ILE A 53 17.79 -7.69 -10.77
C ILE A 53 19.21 -7.42 -10.30
N THR A 54 19.41 -7.40 -8.99
CA THR A 54 20.72 -7.26 -8.35
C THR A 54 21.01 -8.49 -7.51
N ILE A 55 22.12 -9.17 -7.75
CA ILE A 55 22.57 -10.34 -6.99
C ILE A 55 23.82 -9.94 -6.23
N LYS A 56 23.78 -10.08 -4.91
CA LYS A 56 24.93 -9.86 -4.00
C LYS A 56 25.37 -11.20 -3.43
N ASP A 57 26.67 -11.41 -3.31
CA ASP A 57 27.27 -12.63 -2.78
C ASP A 57 27.97 -12.43 -1.43
N ALA A 58 28.32 -13.54 -0.76
CA ALA A 58 29.01 -13.53 0.52
C ALA A 58 30.46 -12.98 0.45
N ALA A 59 31.04 -12.81 -0.72
CA ALA A 59 32.36 -12.19 -0.92
C ALA A 59 32.28 -10.70 -1.25
N GLY A 60 31.07 -10.12 -1.33
CA GLY A 60 30.82 -8.72 -1.68
C GLY A 60 30.72 -8.47 -3.19
N ALA A 61 30.76 -9.52 -4.03
CA ALA A 61 30.54 -9.35 -5.46
C ALA A 61 29.08 -9.04 -5.74
N THR A 62 28.85 -8.19 -6.78
CA THR A 62 27.51 -7.81 -7.22
C THR A 62 27.39 -7.99 -8.72
N ILE A 63 26.32 -8.66 -9.16
CA ILE A 63 25.95 -8.81 -10.56
C ILE A 63 24.57 -8.20 -10.78
N THR A 64 24.36 -7.57 -11.93
CA THR A 64 23.07 -6.98 -12.31
C THR A 64 22.60 -7.48 -13.65
N THR A 65 21.28 -7.63 -13.80
CA THR A 65 20.58 -7.91 -15.05
C THR A 65 19.19 -7.30 -15.02
N THR A 66 18.38 -7.54 -16.04
CA THR A 66 16.97 -7.10 -16.08
C THR A 66 16.07 -8.27 -16.42
N THR A 67 14.82 -8.20 -15.98
CA THR A 67 13.79 -9.15 -16.41
C THR A 67 13.31 -8.84 -17.82
N ASP A 68 12.83 -9.87 -18.52
CA ASP A 68 12.09 -9.71 -19.78
C ASP A 68 10.62 -9.24 -19.53
N SER A 69 9.83 -9.14 -20.59
CA SER A 69 8.41 -8.76 -20.52
C SER A 69 7.54 -9.73 -19.73
N SER A 70 7.98 -10.97 -19.56
CA SER A 70 7.31 -12.03 -18.79
C SER A 70 7.84 -12.17 -17.37
N GLY A 71 8.74 -11.26 -16.95
CA GLY A 71 9.34 -11.28 -15.63
C GLY A 71 10.51 -12.27 -15.46
N ASN A 72 10.91 -12.99 -16.50
CA ASN A 72 12.01 -13.95 -16.41
C ASN A 72 13.35 -13.24 -16.44
N TYR A 73 14.32 -13.80 -15.72
CA TYR A 73 15.70 -13.36 -15.77
C TYR A 73 16.65 -14.56 -15.76
N SER A 74 17.85 -14.34 -16.28
CA SER A 74 18.96 -15.31 -16.22
C SER A 74 20.28 -14.54 -16.23
N VAL A 75 21.23 -15.00 -15.41
CA VAL A 75 22.55 -14.39 -15.31
C VAL A 75 23.61 -15.46 -15.06
N PRO A 76 24.78 -15.38 -15.73
CA PRO A 76 25.91 -16.23 -15.39
C PRO A 76 26.35 -15.99 -13.95
N ALA A 77 26.50 -17.04 -13.17
CA ALA A 77 26.81 -16.99 -11.74
C ALA A 77 28.18 -17.60 -11.40
N ALA A 78 29.03 -17.82 -12.42
CA ALA A 78 30.34 -18.36 -12.20
C ALA A 78 31.18 -17.47 -11.27
N GLY A 79 31.70 -18.06 -10.19
CA GLY A 79 32.51 -17.34 -9.21
C GLY A 79 31.77 -16.71 -8.04
N LEU A 80 30.42 -16.65 -8.05
CA LEU A 80 29.64 -16.21 -6.91
C LEU A 80 29.73 -17.22 -5.76
N ARG A 81 29.73 -16.68 -4.54
CA ARG A 81 29.80 -17.45 -3.29
C ARG A 81 28.53 -17.30 -2.47
N ALA A 82 27.86 -18.43 -2.23
CA ALA A 82 26.69 -18.43 -1.34
C ALA A 82 27.11 -18.11 0.13
N PRO A 83 26.20 -17.55 0.95
CA PRO A 83 24.82 -17.23 0.61
C PRO A 83 24.69 -16.03 -0.33
N LEU A 84 23.58 -16.00 -1.07
CA LEU A 84 23.29 -14.92 -2.02
C LEU A 84 21.99 -14.21 -1.65
N VAL A 85 21.94 -12.93 -1.95
CA VAL A 85 20.73 -12.09 -1.89
C VAL A 85 20.40 -11.62 -3.30
N VAL A 86 19.20 -11.93 -3.78
CA VAL A 86 18.70 -11.52 -5.10
C VAL A 86 17.57 -10.53 -4.90
N ILE A 87 17.73 -9.33 -5.43
CA ILE A 87 16.77 -8.21 -5.30
C ILE A 87 16.20 -7.90 -6.68
N ALA A 88 14.89 -7.90 -6.81
CA ALA A 88 14.17 -7.39 -7.98
C ALA A 88 13.57 -6.03 -7.65
N SER A 89 13.97 -4.99 -8.38
CA SER A 89 13.43 -3.64 -8.25
C SER A 89 12.69 -3.25 -9.52
N GLY A 90 11.39 -2.98 -9.40
CA GLY A 90 10.53 -2.72 -10.54
C GLY A 90 9.25 -2.00 -10.15
N THR A 91 8.26 -2.06 -11.04
CA THR A 91 6.94 -1.46 -10.83
C THR A 91 5.86 -2.53 -10.95
N SER A 92 5.01 -2.63 -9.95
CA SER A 92 3.80 -3.46 -9.96
C SER A 92 2.57 -2.57 -9.82
N SER A 93 1.64 -2.67 -10.75
CA SER A 93 0.40 -1.87 -10.74
C SER A 93 0.64 -0.36 -10.55
N GLY A 94 1.69 0.18 -11.18
CA GLY A 94 2.07 1.59 -11.07
C GLY A 94 2.82 1.96 -9.78
N THR A 95 3.03 1.02 -8.87
CA THR A 95 3.76 1.23 -7.61
C THR A 95 5.14 0.60 -7.66
N GLY A 96 6.17 1.33 -7.25
CA GLY A 96 7.53 0.79 -7.11
C GLY A 96 7.57 -0.31 -6.07
N VAL A 97 8.20 -1.43 -6.40
CA VAL A 97 8.39 -2.56 -5.50
C VAL A 97 9.84 -3.02 -5.49
N ASN A 98 10.31 -3.46 -4.32
CA ASN A 98 11.55 -4.19 -4.16
C ASN A 98 11.23 -5.52 -3.51
N LEU A 99 11.50 -6.60 -4.21
CA LEU A 99 11.29 -7.95 -3.72
C LEU A 99 12.63 -8.67 -3.63
N VAL A 100 12.74 -9.57 -2.66
CA VAL A 100 13.96 -10.27 -2.36
C VAL A 100 13.73 -11.77 -2.32
N THR A 101 14.69 -12.51 -2.81
CA THR A 101 14.87 -13.93 -2.49
C THR A 101 16.29 -14.19 -2.03
N VAL A 102 16.49 -15.24 -1.27
CA VAL A 102 17.81 -15.61 -0.73
C VAL A 102 18.14 -17.06 -1.09
N ILE A 103 19.43 -17.32 -1.29
CA ILE A 103 19.96 -18.64 -1.63
C ILE A 103 21.05 -18.99 -0.61
N SER A 104 20.83 -20.05 0.16
CA SER A 104 21.78 -20.44 1.21
C SER A 104 22.99 -21.23 0.70
N ASN A 105 22.85 -21.93 -0.43
CA ASN A 105 23.90 -22.73 -1.02
C ASN A 105 23.77 -22.80 -2.54
N VAL A 106 24.92 -22.84 -3.22
CA VAL A 106 25.01 -23.05 -4.67
C VAL A 106 26.06 -24.11 -4.90
N ALA A 107 25.66 -25.29 -5.38
CA ALA A 107 26.61 -26.36 -5.70
C ALA A 107 27.44 -25.97 -6.93
N ALA A 108 28.74 -26.23 -6.88
CA ALA A 108 29.62 -25.88 -7.97
C ALA A 108 29.17 -26.52 -9.30
N GLY A 109 29.10 -25.73 -10.36
CA GLY A 109 28.68 -26.19 -11.69
C GLY A 109 27.17 -26.40 -11.88
N GLN A 110 26.36 -26.14 -10.88
CA GLN A 110 24.90 -26.28 -10.97
C GLN A 110 24.22 -24.92 -11.23
N SER A 111 23.19 -24.94 -12.08
CA SER A 111 22.29 -23.81 -12.24
C SER A 111 21.24 -23.82 -11.13
N VAL A 112 20.85 -22.63 -10.66
CA VAL A 112 19.88 -22.44 -9.58
C VAL A 112 18.71 -21.63 -10.09
N THR A 113 17.48 -22.08 -9.80
CA THR A 113 16.30 -21.27 -9.95
C THR A 113 16.06 -20.46 -8.66
N ALA A 114 15.83 -19.17 -8.79
CA ALA A 114 15.58 -18.25 -7.69
C ALA A 114 14.43 -17.32 -8.07
N ASN A 115 13.21 -17.69 -7.70
CA ASN A 115 12.05 -16.84 -7.93
C ASN A 115 12.06 -15.65 -6.97
N VAL A 116 11.61 -14.47 -7.43
CA VAL A 116 11.52 -13.24 -6.65
C VAL A 116 10.07 -12.79 -6.60
N THR A 117 9.39 -13.10 -5.51
CA THR A 117 7.94 -12.90 -5.34
C THR A 117 7.65 -12.32 -3.95
N PRO A 118 6.43 -11.83 -3.68
CA PRO A 118 6.04 -11.44 -2.32
C PRO A 118 6.23 -12.55 -1.29
N ILE A 119 6.05 -13.82 -1.66
CA ILE A 119 6.27 -14.96 -0.75
C ILE A 119 7.76 -15.14 -0.45
N THR A 120 8.63 -15.08 -1.48
CA THR A 120 10.08 -15.20 -1.25
C THR A 120 10.62 -14.02 -0.46
N ASN A 121 10.08 -12.84 -0.70
CA ASN A 121 10.39 -11.63 0.07
C ASN A 121 10.00 -11.78 1.55
N ALA A 122 8.84 -12.35 1.83
CA ALA A 122 8.39 -12.67 3.17
C ALA A 122 9.35 -13.66 3.86
N ILE A 123 9.72 -14.74 3.18
CA ILE A 123 10.68 -15.73 3.69
C ILE A 123 12.02 -15.04 3.99
N ALA A 124 12.53 -14.22 3.07
CA ALA A 124 13.78 -13.49 3.26
C ALA A 124 13.72 -12.54 4.48
N GLY A 125 12.61 -11.81 4.67
CA GLY A 125 12.40 -10.94 5.83
C GLY A 125 12.43 -11.69 7.15
N ILE A 126 11.75 -12.83 7.25
CA ILE A 126 11.76 -13.72 8.42
C ILE A 126 13.18 -14.22 8.69
N VAL A 127 13.91 -14.62 7.64
CA VAL A 127 15.26 -15.16 7.74
C VAL A 127 16.25 -14.14 8.31
N VAL A 128 16.22 -12.90 7.82
CA VAL A 128 17.17 -11.85 8.25
C VAL A 128 16.67 -11.04 9.45
N GLY A 129 15.39 -11.15 9.83
CA GLY A 129 14.80 -10.43 10.97
C GLY A 129 14.75 -8.91 10.79
N LYS A 130 14.66 -8.44 9.54
CA LYS A 130 14.58 -7.02 9.16
C LYS A 130 14.04 -6.91 7.73
N ASP A 131 13.97 -5.68 7.21
CA ASP A 131 13.71 -5.49 5.78
C ASP A 131 14.74 -6.22 4.91
N PRO A 132 14.33 -7.22 4.11
CA PRO A 132 15.24 -8.02 3.31
C PRO A 132 15.93 -7.23 2.19
N ALA A 133 15.40 -6.10 1.73
CA ALA A 133 16.06 -5.25 0.74
C ALA A 133 17.36 -4.63 1.28
N THR A 134 17.52 -4.57 2.62
CA THR A 134 18.74 -4.13 3.30
C THR A 134 19.70 -5.28 3.64
N ALA A 135 19.38 -6.51 3.24
CA ALA A 135 20.20 -7.66 3.55
C ALA A 135 21.58 -7.58 2.89
N ASP A 136 22.58 -7.93 3.67
CA ASP A 136 23.98 -7.98 3.25
C ASP A 136 24.55 -9.37 3.54
N PRO A 137 24.78 -10.20 2.52
CA PRO A 137 25.28 -11.56 2.72
C PRO A 137 26.71 -11.63 3.24
N THR A 138 27.46 -10.51 3.23
CA THR A 138 28.80 -10.41 3.84
C THR A 138 28.77 -10.22 5.36
N SER A 139 27.62 -9.91 5.91
CA SER A 139 27.39 -9.65 7.34
C SER A 139 26.80 -10.86 8.07
N SER A 140 26.28 -10.64 9.29
CA SER A 140 25.53 -11.63 10.06
C SER A 140 24.27 -12.14 9.31
N ASP A 141 23.76 -11.38 8.32
CA ASP A 141 22.63 -11.82 7.49
C ASP A 141 23.00 -13.09 6.70
N GLY A 142 24.25 -13.20 6.22
CA GLY A 142 24.73 -14.40 5.54
C GLY A 142 24.64 -15.64 6.43
N THR A 143 24.99 -15.51 7.72
CA THR A 143 24.83 -16.59 8.70
C THR A 143 23.35 -16.91 8.92
N SER A 144 22.49 -15.91 9.04
CA SER A 144 21.05 -16.07 9.19
C SER A 144 20.43 -16.77 7.96
N ILE A 145 20.84 -16.40 6.74
CA ILE A 145 20.38 -17.06 5.50
C ILE A 145 20.76 -18.55 5.53
N THR A 146 22.00 -18.87 5.89
CA THR A 146 22.46 -20.26 5.94
C THR A 146 21.67 -21.09 6.95
N ASN A 147 21.43 -20.55 8.14
CA ASN A 147 20.86 -21.30 9.25
C ASN A 147 19.32 -21.35 9.25
N ASN A 148 18.64 -20.30 8.81
CA ASN A 148 17.22 -20.10 9.04
C ASN A 148 16.34 -20.36 7.79
N LEU A 149 16.92 -20.35 6.57
CA LEU A 149 16.12 -20.42 5.34
C LEU A 149 15.24 -21.65 5.25
N SER A 150 15.77 -22.82 5.61
CA SER A 150 15.01 -24.08 5.55
C SER A 150 13.81 -24.06 6.49
N ALA A 151 13.98 -23.57 7.72
CA ALA A 151 12.91 -23.48 8.69
C ALA A 151 11.84 -22.47 8.27
N ALA A 152 12.24 -21.26 7.86
CA ALA A 152 11.32 -20.22 7.39
C ALA A 152 10.51 -20.68 6.17
N LYS A 153 11.19 -21.31 5.18
CA LYS A 153 10.53 -21.89 4.02
C LYS A 153 9.48 -22.92 4.41
N THR A 154 9.84 -23.89 5.24
CA THR A 154 8.92 -24.93 5.72
C THR A 154 7.71 -24.33 6.43
N GLN A 155 7.95 -23.37 7.32
CA GLN A 155 6.91 -22.71 8.09
C GLN A 155 5.89 -21.99 7.19
N ILE A 156 6.37 -21.21 6.22
CA ILE A 156 5.50 -20.48 5.28
C ILE A 156 4.79 -21.45 4.33
N THR A 157 5.48 -22.46 3.79
CA THR A 157 4.84 -23.47 2.93
C THR A 157 3.71 -24.18 3.65
N ASN A 158 3.91 -24.61 4.91
CA ASN A 158 2.87 -25.27 5.70
C ASN A 158 1.67 -24.33 5.92
N SER A 159 1.91 -23.06 6.22
CA SER A 159 0.84 -22.09 6.40
C SER A 159 0.03 -21.82 5.13
N LEU A 160 0.68 -21.89 3.96
CA LEU A 160 0.05 -21.66 2.66
C LEU A 160 -0.53 -22.94 2.03
N MET A 161 -0.35 -24.11 2.64
CA MET A 161 -0.71 -25.41 2.05
C MET A 161 -2.17 -25.48 1.53
N PRO A 162 -3.19 -24.92 2.23
CA PRO A 162 -4.55 -24.94 1.70
C PRO A 162 -4.70 -24.15 0.38
N LEU A 163 -3.99 -23.00 0.23
CA LEU A 163 -4.00 -22.22 -1.00
C LEU A 163 -3.24 -22.93 -2.12
N LEU A 164 -2.07 -23.49 -1.79
CA LEU A 164 -1.24 -24.25 -2.74
C LEU A 164 -2.02 -25.46 -3.29
N THR A 165 -2.75 -26.16 -2.42
CA THR A 165 -3.63 -27.28 -2.81
C THR A 165 -4.78 -26.80 -3.70
N ALA A 166 -5.45 -25.69 -3.33
CA ALA A 166 -6.56 -25.13 -4.10
C ALA A 166 -6.09 -24.62 -5.49
N ALA A 167 -4.82 -24.19 -5.61
CA ALA A 167 -4.21 -23.81 -6.88
C ALA A 167 -3.61 -25.00 -7.66
N SER A 168 -3.73 -26.23 -7.15
CA SER A 168 -3.14 -27.45 -7.72
C SER A 168 -1.61 -27.42 -7.84
N VAL A 169 -0.94 -26.68 -6.95
CA VAL A 169 0.54 -26.53 -6.91
C VAL A 169 1.17 -27.55 -5.97
N GLY A 170 0.43 -27.98 -4.95
CA GLY A 170 0.94 -28.93 -3.93
C GLY A 170 2.06 -28.35 -3.08
N SER A 171 3.02 -29.18 -2.70
CA SER A 171 4.16 -28.81 -1.85
C SER A 171 5.38 -28.30 -2.63
N SER A 172 5.17 -27.70 -3.80
CA SER A 172 6.26 -27.14 -4.64
C SER A 172 7.08 -26.11 -3.88
N ASP A 173 8.38 -26.11 -4.11
CA ASP A 173 9.30 -25.15 -3.51
C ASP A 173 9.10 -23.76 -4.15
N MET A 174 8.52 -22.82 -3.40
CA MET A 174 8.19 -21.47 -3.87
C MET A 174 9.41 -20.64 -4.27
N LEU A 175 10.62 -20.98 -3.75
CA LEU A 175 11.84 -20.28 -4.09
C LEU A 175 12.40 -20.75 -5.43
N SER A 176 12.27 -22.06 -5.74
CA SER A 176 13.01 -22.69 -6.84
C SER A 176 12.16 -23.42 -7.88
N THR A 177 10.86 -23.63 -7.66
CA THR A 177 10.01 -24.25 -8.67
C THR A 177 9.65 -23.23 -9.74
N SER A 178 9.96 -23.53 -11.01
CA SER A 178 9.60 -22.67 -12.13
C SER A 178 8.07 -22.55 -12.26
N PHE A 179 7.59 -21.36 -12.53
CA PHE A 179 6.18 -21.07 -12.83
C PHE A 179 6.08 -19.93 -13.86
N SER A 180 4.89 -19.67 -14.35
CA SER A 180 4.60 -18.51 -15.22
C SER A 180 3.74 -17.48 -14.47
N ALA A 181 3.99 -16.20 -14.69
CA ALA A 181 3.16 -15.12 -14.18
C ALA A 181 1.97 -14.90 -15.13
N ASP A 182 1.02 -15.83 -15.11
CA ASP A 182 -0.12 -15.94 -16.03
C ASP A 182 -1.46 -16.16 -15.29
N HIS A 183 -1.50 -15.87 -14.01
CA HIS A 183 -2.66 -16.03 -13.12
C HIS A 183 -3.11 -17.50 -12.94
N THR A 184 -2.21 -18.46 -13.18
CA THR A 184 -2.44 -19.89 -12.94
C THR A 184 -1.44 -20.46 -11.94
N GLY A 185 -1.71 -21.64 -11.38
CA GLY A 185 -0.79 -22.32 -10.49
C GLY A 185 -0.27 -21.43 -9.34
N MET A 186 1.03 -21.26 -9.22
CA MET A 186 1.68 -20.45 -8.18
C MET A 186 1.27 -18.97 -8.28
N ASP A 187 1.14 -18.43 -9.48
CA ASP A 187 0.75 -17.04 -9.69
C ASP A 187 -0.68 -16.76 -9.19
N LYS A 188 -1.58 -17.74 -9.35
CA LYS A 188 -2.93 -17.68 -8.77
C LYS A 188 -2.92 -17.68 -7.24
N VAL A 189 -1.93 -18.30 -6.60
CA VAL A 189 -1.73 -18.18 -5.14
C VAL A 189 -1.35 -16.75 -4.77
N LEU A 190 -0.44 -16.12 -5.53
CA LEU A 190 -0.04 -14.72 -5.32
C LEU A 190 -1.22 -13.77 -5.47
N ASP A 191 -2.12 -14.01 -6.43
CA ASP A 191 -3.33 -13.21 -6.65
C ASP A 191 -4.32 -13.24 -5.46
N ASN A 192 -4.28 -14.31 -4.66
CA ASN A 192 -5.22 -14.54 -3.55
C ASN A 192 -4.56 -14.41 -2.16
N LEU A 193 -3.36 -13.84 -2.09
CA LEU A 193 -2.57 -13.73 -0.88
C LEU A 193 -2.20 -12.27 -0.58
N ALA A 194 -2.54 -11.80 0.61
CA ALA A 194 -2.09 -10.52 1.13
C ALA A 194 -0.92 -10.74 2.10
N ILE A 195 0.19 -10.06 1.85
CA ILE A 195 1.40 -10.13 2.69
C ILE A 195 1.69 -8.73 3.21
N SER A 196 1.82 -8.62 4.53
CA SER A 196 2.27 -7.41 5.22
C SER A 196 3.56 -7.72 5.95
N MET A 197 4.62 -6.98 5.65
CA MET A 197 5.90 -7.10 6.33
C MET A 197 6.16 -5.84 7.17
N LEU A 198 6.56 -6.04 8.42
CA LEU A 198 6.95 -5.00 9.34
C LEU A 198 8.48 -4.77 9.27
N PRO A 199 8.99 -3.61 9.73
CA PRO A 199 10.43 -3.28 9.64
C PRO A 199 11.36 -4.26 10.35
N ASP A 200 10.86 -4.99 11.33
CA ASP A 200 11.59 -6.03 12.08
C ASP A 200 11.57 -7.42 11.40
N GLY A 201 11.14 -7.47 10.15
CA GLY A 201 11.03 -8.73 9.39
C GLY A 201 9.83 -9.60 9.79
N THR A 202 8.98 -9.15 10.71
CA THR A 202 7.72 -9.85 11.03
C THR A 202 6.79 -9.80 9.82
N VAL A 203 6.27 -10.94 9.43
CA VAL A 203 5.37 -11.11 8.30
C VAL A 203 3.98 -11.51 8.79
N LYS A 204 2.96 -10.86 8.26
CA LYS A 204 1.55 -11.21 8.47
C LYS A 204 0.95 -11.62 7.14
N LEU A 205 0.39 -12.82 7.09
CA LEU A 205 -0.20 -13.44 5.92
C LEU A 205 -1.71 -13.54 6.09
N ALA A 206 -2.45 -13.17 5.05
CA ALA A 206 -3.89 -13.36 4.97
C ALA A 206 -4.26 -13.79 3.54
N SER A 207 -5.26 -14.62 3.39
CA SER A 207 -5.80 -14.97 2.08
C SER A 207 -7.04 -14.16 1.74
N SER A 208 -7.46 -14.18 0.48
CA SER A 208 -8.75 -13.62 0.07
C SER A 208 -9.95 -14.27 0.77
N GLY A 209 -9.77 -15.50 1.33
CA GLY A 209 -10.74 -16.22 2.14
C GLY A 209 -10.55 -16.12 3.65
N SER A 210 -9.62 -15.30 4.12
CA SER A 210 -9.32 -15.16 5.57
C SER A 210 -10.48 -14.56 6.38
N VAL A 211 -11.42 -13.88 5.75
CA VAL A 211 -12.65 -13.38 6.36
C VAL A 211 -13.80 -14.30 5.92
N THR A 212 -14.37 -15.02 6.88
CA THR A 212 -15.47 -15.98 6.63
C THR A 212 -16.84 -15.39 6.90
N THR A 213 -16.91 -14.21 7.50
CA THR A 213 -18.16 -13.50 7.78
C THR A 213 -18.61 -12.69 6.56
N ASN A 214 -19.91 -12.60 6.36
CA ASN A 214 -20.46 -11.77 5.30
C ASN A 214 -20.43 -10.29 5.71
N ASP A 215 -19.36 -9.60 5.34
CA ASP A 215 -19.21 -8.15 5.57
C ASP A 215 -19.93 -7.29 4.53
N PHE A 216 -20.50 -7.92 3.50
CA PHE A 216 -21.26 -7.21 2.49
C PHE A 216 -22.62 -6.80 3.04
N GLN A 217 -22.74 -5.53 3.34
CA GLN A 217 -23.98 -4.91 3.82
C GLN A 217 -24.26 -3.72 2.91
N SER A 218 -25.30 -3.82 2.09
CA SER A 218 -25.71 -2.75 1.19
C SER A 218 -26.07 -1.48 1.98
N ASP A 219 -27.24 -1.22 2.37
CA ASP A 219 -27.61 0.03 3.05
C ASP A 219 -27.44 -0.01 4.58
N GLY A 220 -26.59 -0.90 5.09
CA GLY A 220 -26.41 -1.16 6.51
C GLY A 220 -27.48 -2.08 7.09
N SER A 221 -27.18 -2.67 8.24
CA SER A 221 -28.14 -3.44 9.00
C SER A 221 -28.85 -2.55 10.02
N SER A 222 -30.17 -2.62 10.16
CA SER A 222 -30.89 -2.01 11.27
C SER A 222 -30.66 -2.75 12.60
N THR A 223 -30.12 -3.97 12.54
CA THR A 223 -29.78 -4.79 13.70
C THR A 223 -28.27 -4.81 13.89
N GLN A 224 -27.82 -4.62 15.13
CA GLN A 224 -26.41 -4.69 15.47
C GLN A 224 -25.85 -6.08 15.11
N PRO A 225 -24.70 -6.16 14.42
CA PRO A 225 -24.04 -7.44 14.13
C PRO A 225 -23.70 -8.21 15.40
N SER A 226 -23.77 -9.54 15.30
CA SER A 226 -23.38 -10.43 16.40
C SER A 226 -21.87 -10.39 16.66
N ALA A 227 -21.43 -10.83 17.83
CA ALA A 227 -20.02 -10.95 18.16
C ALA A 227 -19.25 -11.83 17.16
N SER A 228 -19.86 -12.90 16.65
CA SER A 228 -19.25 -13.75 15.61
C SER A 228 -19.03 -13.03 14.29
N SER A 229 -19.92 -12.11 13.91
CA SER A 229 -19.74 -11.26 12.71
C SER A 229 -18.59 -10.26 12.87
N LEU A 230 -18.27 -9.90 14.11
CA LEU A 230 -17.18 -8.97 14.46
C LEU A 230 -15.87 -9.70 14.79
N ALA A 231 -15.80 -11.01 14.60
CA ALA A 231 -14.54 -11.73 14.74
C ALA A 231 -13.50 -11.21 13.72
N ALA A 232 -12.24 -11.18 14.14
CA ALA A 232 -11.15 -10.82 13.23
C ALA A 232 -11.01 -11.87 12.11
N GLY A 233 -10.59 -11.43 10.94
CA GLY A 233 -10.17 -12.35 9.88
C GLY A 233 -8.92 -13.13 10.31
N GLN A 234 -8.71 -14.29 9.71
CA GLN A 234 -7.55 -15.12 10.00
C GLN A 234 -6.26 -14.47 9.45
N VAL A 235 -5.29 -14.33 10.32
CA VAL A 235 -3.94 -13.85 9.98
C VAL A 235 -2.90 -14.79 10.58
N VAL A 236 -1.94 -15.19 9.76
CA VAL A 236 -0.76 -15.95 10.21
C VAL A 236 0.39 -14.99 10.39
N THR A 237 1.01 -14.99 11.58
CA THR A 237 2.17 -14.15 11.89
C THR A 237 3.42 -15.02 12.02
N ALA A 238 4.43 -14.72 11.19
CA ALA A 238 5.73 -15.38 11.17
C ALA A 238 6.85 -14.36 11.40
N SER A 239 7.90 -14.76 12.12
CA SER A 239 9.06 -13.90 12.40
C SER A 239 10.30 -14.75 12.68
N SER A 240 11.46 -14.12 12.70
CA SER A 240 12.72 -14.78 13.08
C SER A 240 12.69 -15.34 14.50
N SER A 241 11.85 -14.82 15.39
CA SER A 241 11.73 -15.26 16.78
C SER A 241 10.85 -16.51 16.95
N ASN A 242 10.06 -16.90 15.95
CA ASN A 242 9.15 -18.05 16.03
C ASN A 242 9.37 -19.13 14.97
N LEU A 243 10.58 -19.22 14.40
CA LEU A 243 10.94 -20.16 13.33
C LEU A 243 10.68 -21.63 13.63
N THR A 244 10.74 -22.02 14.90
CA THR A 244 10.47 -23.39 15.34
C THR A 244 9.02 -23.63 15.73
N ALA A 245 8.18 -22.60 15.71
CA ALA A 245 6.78 -22.72 16.06
C ALA A 245 5.96 -23.31 14.89
N THR A 246 4.99 -24.16 15.22
CA THR A 246 3.96 -24.55 14.26
C THR A 246 2.97 -23.41 14.12
N LEU A 247 2.92 -22.79 12.96
CA LEU A 247 1.96 -21.75 12.64
C LEU A 247 0.62 -22.36 12.16
N PRO A 248 -0.50 -21.67 12.35
CA PRO A 248 -1.76 -22.07 11.75
C PRO A 248 -1.69 -22.04 10.22
N THR A 249 -2.52 -22.85 9.57
CA THR A 249 -2.71 -22.79 8.12
C THR A 249 -3.73 -21.71 7.77
N LEU A 250 -3.52 -21.02 6.64
CA LEU A 250 -4.49 -20.05 6.12
C LEU A 250 -5.76 -20.77 5.63
N THR A 251 -6.88 -20.13 5.82
CA THR A 251 -8.14 -20.58 5.20
C THR A 251 -8.09 -20.29 3.72
N ALA A 252 -8.23 -21.32 2.88
CA ALA A 252 -8.43 -21.12 1.46
C ALA A 252 -9.90 -20.70 1.21
N PRO A 253 -10.18 -19.80 0.27
CA PRO A 253 -11.53 -19.55 -0.19
C PRO A 253 -12.12 -20.82 -0.84
N THR A 254 -13.44 -20.91 -0.96
CA THR A 254 -14.13 -22.07 -1.55
C THR A 254 -13.63 -22.38 -2.97
N SER A 255 -13.28 -21.34 -3.72
CA SER A 255 -12.58 -21.43 -5.00
C SER A 255 -11.65 -20.23 -5.15
N LEU A 256 -10.41 -20.47 -5.60
CA LEU A 256 -9.51 -19.38 -5.95
C LEU A 256 -10.02 -18.70 -7.24
N ILE A 257 -10.18 -17.39 -7.18
CA ILE A 257 -10.52 -16.56 -8.33
C ILE A 257 -9.22 -16.22 -9.06
N SER A 258 -9.23 -16.33 -10.37
CA SER A 258 -8.11 -15.90 -11.20
C SER A 258 -8.30 -14.44 -11.59
N VAL A 259 -7.23 -13.66 -11.56
CA VAL A 259 -7.26 -12.29 -12.10
C VAL A 259 -7.57 -12.30 -13.60
N SER A 260 -7.27 -13.39 -14.33
CA SER A 260 -7.67 -13.55 -15.72
C SER A 260 -9.19 -13.44 -15.93
N ASP A 261 -9.99 -13.86 -14.95
CA ASP A 261 -11.46 -13.75 -15.01
C ASP A 261 -11.95 -12.29 -14.88
N LEU A 262 -11.10 -11.37 -14.45
CA LEU A 262 -11.39 -9.95 -14.21
C LEU A 262 -10.86 -9.02 -15.31
N LEU A 263 -10.17 -9.54 -16.33
CA LEU A 263 -9.54 -8.72 -17.38
C LEU A 263 -10.55 -7.96 -18.24
N SER A 264 -11.81 -8.42 -18.30
CA SER A 264 -12.90 -7.68 -18.95
C SER A 264 -13.14 -6.32 -18.29
N ILE A 265 -12.99 -6.24 -16.97
CA ILE A 265 -13.13 -4.98 -16.20
C ILE A 265 -11.98 -4.04 -16.59
N GLN A 266 -10.73 -4.52 -16.58
CA GLN A 266 -9.56 -3.75 -17.03
C GLN A 266 -9.75 -3.22 -18.46
N SER A 267 -10.18 -4.10 -19.38
CA SER A 267 -10.38 -3.77 -20.79
C SER A 267 -11.41 -2.66 -20.97
N SER A 268 -12.49 -2.66 -20.18
CA SER A 268 -13.53 -1.63 -20.22
C SER A 268 -12.99 -0.26 -19.82
N PHE A 269 -12.18 -0.19 -18.76
CA PHE A 269 -11.50 1.05 -18.35
C PHE A 269 -10.54 1.53 -19.45
N ASN A 270 -9.69 0.64 -19.96
CA ASN A 270 -8.72 0.98 -20.99
C ASN A 270 -9.40 1.48 -22.28
N ALA A 271 -10.51 0.87 -22.67
CA ALA A 271 -11.28 1.32 -23.84
C ALA A 271 -11.87 2.73 -23.67
N CYS A 272 -12.37 3.05 -22.48
CA CYS A 272 -12.89 4.39 -22.19
C CYS A 272 -11.77 5.44 -22.18
N PHE A 273 -10.71 5.20 -21.43
CA PHE A 273 -9.66 6.20 -21.21
C PHE A 273 -8.61 6.27 -22.32
N ALA A 274 -8.65 5.37 -23.30
CA ALA A 274 -7.95 5.55 -24.57
C ALA A 274 -8.54 6.72 -25.41
N LEU A 275 -9.81 7.09 -25.16
CA LEU A 275 -10.44 8.24 -25.80
C LEU A 275 -9.97 9.54 -25.13
N PRO A 276 -9.75 10.62 -25.90
CA PRO A 276 -9.53 11.93 -25.32
C PRO A 276 -10.77 12.43 -24.57
N SER A 277 -10.57 13.30 -23.57
CA SER A 277 -11.65 13.83 -22.73
C SER A 277 -12.82 14.41 -23.53
N THR A 278 -12.52 15.11 -24.64
CA THR A 278 -13.53 15.68 -25.53
C THR A 278 -14.42 14.66 -26.26
N GLN A 279 -14.02 13.39 -26.29
CA GLN A 279 -14.83 12.30 -26.83
C GLN A 279 -15.50 11.50 -25.73
N ARG A 280 -15.04 11.60 -24.50
CA ARG A 280 -15.66 10.93 -23.33
C ARG A 280 -16.86 11.67 -22.80
N VAL A 281 -16.79 13.02 -22.78
CA VAL A 281 -17.86 13.88 -22.24
C VAL A 281 -18.20 15.02 -23.20
N ASP A 282 -19.43 15.52 -23.08
CA ASP A 282 -19.89 16.75 -23.75
C ASP A 282 -19.42 18.03 -23.02
N SER A 283 -19.80 19.19 -23.53
CA SER A 283 -19.48 20.50 -22.93
C SER A 283 -20.08 20.71 -21.53
N ASN A 284 -21.07 19.91 -21.16
CA ASN A 284 -21.70 19.92 -19.83
C ASN A 284 -21.14 18.84 -18.91
N SER A 285 -20.06 18.18 -19.31
CA SER A 285 -19.43 17.04 -18.60
C SER A 285 -20.32 15.80 -18.47
N ASN A 286 -21.35 15.66 -19.32
CA ASN A 286 -22.10 14.40 -19.39
C ASN A 286 -21.31 13.37 -20.17
N VAL A 287 -21.34 12.12 -19.70
CA VAL A 287 -20.65 11.00 -20.37
C VAL A 287 -21.39 10.63 -21.66
N ILE A 288 -20.72 10.74 -22.80
CA ILE A 288 -21.30 10.47 -24.13
C ILE A 288 -20.72 9.22 -24.81
N ALA A 289 -19.50 8.81 -24.44
CA ALA A 289 -18.88 7.64 -25.04
C ALA A 289 -19.50 6.34 -24.54
N SER A 290 -19.94 5.48 -25.44
CA SER A 290 -20.48 4.15 -25.09
C SER A 290 -19.45 3.27 -24.39
N ALA A 291 -18.17 3.38 -24.77
CA ALA A 291 -17.07 2.69 -24.09
C ALA A 291 -16.96 3.06 -22.60
N CYS A 292 -17.37 4.27 -22.22
CA CYS A 292 -17.34 4.73 -20.82
C CYS A 292 -18.61 4.34 -20.06
N THR A 293 -19.79 4.47 -20.70
CA THR A 293 -21.05 4.10 -20.03
C THR A 293 -21.18 2.60 -19.78
N SER A 294 -20.48 1.77 -20.55
CA SER A 294 -20.47 0.31 -20.39
C SER A 294 -19.60 -0.20 -19.24
N ILE A 295 -18.74 0.65 -18.63
CA ILE A 295 -17.89 0.25 -17.49
C ILE A 295 -18.77 -0.19 -16.31
N TYR A 296 -19.85 0.53 -16.05
CA TYR A 296 -20.71 0.28 -14.92
C TYR A 296 -22.08 -0.25 -15.38
N PRO A 297 -22.41 -1.49 -15.07
CA PRO A 297 -23.69 -2.07 -15.46
C PRO A 297 -24.86 -1.42 -14.72
N THR A 298 -26.06 -1.65 -15.22
CA THR A 298 -27.31 -1.29 -14.53
C THR A 298 -27.34 -1.91 -13.14
N GLY A 299 -27.66 -1.10 -12.12
CA GLY A 299 -27.68 -1.55 -10.72
C GLY A 299 -26.35 -1.34 -9.98
N TYR A 300 -25.29 -0.86 -10.65
CA TYR A 300 -24.08 -0.43 -9.95
C TYR A 300 -24.39 0.72 -9.00
N LYS A 301 -23.94 0.57 -7.73
CA LYS A 301 -23.99 1.64 -6.73
C LYS A 301 -22.75 1.53 -5.82
N ASN A 302 -22.05 2.62 -5.65
CA ASN A 302 -20.86 2.67 -4.80
C ASN A 302 -20.81 4.00 -4.05
N ASN A 303 -20.79 3.95 -2.72
CA ASN A 303 -20.73 5.15 -1.87
C ASN A 303 -21.82 6.20 -2.15
N GLY A 304 -23.01 5.76 -2.56
CA GLY A 304 -24.14 6.62 -2.90
C GLY A 304 -24.19 7.05 -4.37
N TYR A 305 -23.16 6.73 -5.16
CA TYR A 305 -23.10 7.07 -6.58
C TYR A 305 -23.51 5.88 -7.45
N THR A 306 -24.32 6.14 -8.47
CA THR A 306 -24.66 5.19 -9.53
C THR A 306 -23.64 5.28 -10.67
N GLY A 307 -23.65 4.33 -11.60
CA GLY A 307 -22.60 4.13 -12.59
C GLY A 307 -22.04 5.39 -13.26
N VAL A 308 -22.87 6.22 -13.91
CA VAL A 308 -22.41 7.46 -14.55
C VAL A 308 -21.93 8.50 -13.54
N GLN A 309 -22.60 8.59 -12.38
CA GLN A 309 -22.18 9.49 -11.31
C GLN A 309 -20.83 9.10 -10.73
N GLU A 310 -20.53 7.80 -10.66
CA GLU A 310 -19.21 7.33 -10.19
C GLU A 310 -18.12 7.78 -11.16
N LEU A 311 -18.30 7.68 -12.47
CA LEU A 311 -17.35 8.22 -13.46
C LEU A 311 -17.11 9.71 -13.30
N GLN A 312 -18.17 10.47 -13.04
CA GLN A 312 -18.08 11.92 -12.80
C GLN A 312 -17.40 12.23 -11.45
N ASN A 313 -17.68 11.41 -10.42
CA ASN A 313 -17.18 11.62 -9.05
C ASN A 313 -15.72 11.19 -8.87
N ILE A 314 -15.27 10.15 -9.53
CA ILE A 314 -13.84 9.85 -9.64
C ILE A 314 -13.13 11.08 -10.27
N ALA A 315 -13.94 12.10 -10.59
CA ALA A 315 -13.60 13.48 -10.98
C ALA A 315 -12.69 13.55 -12.22
N LEU A 316 -12.55 12.46 -12.92
CA LEU A 316 -11.47 12.35 -13.84
C LEU A 316 -11.97 12.05 -15.27
N ILE A 317 -13.26 11.72 -15.42
CA ILE A 317 -13.79 11.39 -16.75
C ILE A 317 -13.67 12.56 -17.75
N SER A 318 -13.83 13.78 -17.27
CA SER A 318 -13.66 15.01 -18.06
C SER A 318 -12.21 15.57 -18.05
N SER A 319 -11.32 15.00 -17.25
CA SER A 319 -9.95 15.50 -17.11
C SER A 319 -9.06 15.01 -18.26
N THR A 320 -8.32 15.96 -18.87
CA THR A 320 -7.27 15.64 -19.84
C THR A 320 -6.12 14.84 -19.24
N SER A 321 -5.91 14.88 -17.92
CA SER A 321 -4.89 14.06 -17.27
C SER A 321 -5.16 12.56 -17.37
N MET A 322 -6.41 12.19 -17.64
CA MET A 322 -6.83 10.79 -17.84
C MET A 322 -6.73 10.34 -19.30
N ASP A 323 -6.39 11.23 -20.23
CA ASP A 323 -6.27 10.86 -21.64
C ASP A 323 -5.10 9.89 -21.81
N GLY A 324 -5.40 8.69 -22.32
CA GLY A 324 -4.43 7.61 -22.45
C GLY A 324 -3.99 6.96 -21.14
N ALA A 325 -4.76 7.11 -20.05
CA ALA A 325 -4.51 6.38 -18.80
C ALA A 325 -4.59 4.86 -19.06
N ILE A 326 -3.65 4.13 -18.45
CA ILE A 326 -3.55 2.67 -18.58
C ILE A 326 -3.92 2.05 -17.23
N PHE A 327 -4.98 1.25 -17.23
CA PHE A 327 -5.40 0.50 -16.05
C PHE A 327 -4.77 -0.89 -16.03
N ASN A 328 -4.37 -1.30 -14.84
CA ASN A 328 -3.78 -2.61 -14.57
C ASN A 328 -4.88 -3.66 -14.36
N PRO A 329 -4.56 -4.96 -14.45
CA PRO A 329 -5.46 -6.01 -13.99
C PRO A 329 -5.93 -5.74 -12.55
N PRO A 330 -7.21 -5.97 -12.21
CA PRO A 330 -7.72 -5.77 -10.86
C PRO A 330 -6.99 -6.63 -9.83
N THR A 331 -6.73 -6.10 -8.65
CA THR A 331 -6.17 -6.86 -7.53
C THR A 331 -7.29 -7.39 -6.65
N ILE A 332 -7.28 -8.68 -6.33
CA ILE A 332 -8.24 -9.31 -5.42
C ILE A 332 -7.87 -8.94 -3.99
N ILE A 333 -8.82 -8.35 -3.25
CA ILE A 333 -8.61 -7.97 -1.85
C ILE A 333 -9.24 -9.01 -0.91
N GLN A 334 -10.50 -9.39 -1.19
CA GLN A 334 -11.29 -10.26 -0.32
C GLN A 334 -12.38 -10.93 -1.10
N GLN A 335 -12.59 -12.22 -0.85
CA GLN A 335 -13.77 -12.93 -1.32
C GLN A 335 -14.89 -12.77 -0.29
N LEU A 336 -16.00 -12.14 -0.70
CA LEU A 336 -17.16 -11.87 0.15
C LEU A 336 -18.17 -13.03 0.08
N SER A 337 -18.25 -13.67 -1.07
CA SER A 337 -19.03 -14.90 -1.32
C SER A 337 -18.49 -15.60 -2.56
N SER A 338 -19.11 -16.70 -2.98
CA SER A 338 -18.72 -17.40 -4.21
C SER A 338 -18.86 -16.56 -5.49
N ASN A 339 -19.69 -15.52 -5.46
CA ASN A 339 -19.97 -14.64 -6.60
C ASN A 339 -19.77 -13.15 -6.32
N LEU A 340 -19.19 -12.78 -5.18
CA LEU A 340 -18.87 -11.41 -4.80
C LEU A 340 -17.43 -11.30 -4.30
N ILE A 341 -16.68 -10.38 -4.87
CA ILE A 341 -15.31 -10.08 -4.46
C ILE A 341 -15.10 -8.60 -4.30
N LYS A 342 -14.31 -8.22 -3.32
CA LYS A 342 -13.73 -6.88 -3.21
C LYS A 342 -12.44 -6.83 -4.01
N ILE A 343 -12.35 -5.88 -4.91
CA ILE A 343 -11.20 -5.69 -5.80
C ILE A 343 -10.69 -4.26 -5.71
N ARG A 344 -9.42 -4.09 -6.07
CA ARG A 344 -8.80 -2.78 -6.31
C ARG A 344 -8.62 -2.60 -7.81
N ILE A 345 -9.08 -1.48 -8.30
CA ILE A 345 -8.77 -0.96 -9.63
C ILE A 345 -7.61 0.02 -9.47
N SER A 346 -6.58 -0.13 -10.27
CA SER A 346 -5.44 0.80 -10.30
C SER A 346 -5.05 1.13 -11.73
N GLY A 347 -4.48 2.30 -11.94
CA GLY A 347 -4.03 2.74 -13.24
C GLY A 347 -2.93 3.79 -13.15
N THR A 348 -2.23 3.97 -14.26
CA THR A 348 -1.19 4.99 -14.43
C THR A 348 -1.67 6.00 -15.47
N LEU A 349 -1.65 7.26 -15.12
CA LEU A 349 -2.02 8.37 -15.97
C LEU A 349 -0.88 8.72 -16.94
N ALA A 350 -1.17 9.50 -17.97
CA ALA A 350 -0.15 9.93 -18.94
C ALA A 350 1.03 10.68 -18.29
N ASP A 351 0.77 11.39 -17.21
CA ASP A 351 1.75 12.14 -16.42
C ASP A 351 2.52 11.27 -15.39
N LYS A 352 2.34 9.95 -15.44
CA LYS A 352 2.95 8.96 -14.53
C LYS A 352 2.42 8.98 -13.10
N SER A 353 1.42 9.79 -12.79
CA SER A 353 0.70 9.66 -11.53
C SER A 353 -0.15 8.39 -11.52
N THR A 354 -0.54 7.93 -10.34
CA THR A 354 -1.33 6.73 -10.18
C THR A 354 -2.71 7.06 -9.63
N ILE A 355 -3.68 6.28 -10.05
CA ILE A 355 -5.03 6.27 -9.49
C ILE A 355 -5.32 4.88 -8.94
N SER A 356 -5.98 4.80 -7.81
CA SER A 356 -6.50 3.53 -7.30
C SER A 356 -7.74 3.74 -6.43
N PHE A 357 -8.68 2.83 -6.54
CA PHE A 357 -9.88 2.78 -5.71
C PHE A 357 -10.37 1.34 -5.56
N ASP A 358 -11.10 1.10 -4.49
CA ASP A 358 -11.67 -0.20 -4.22
C ASP A 358 -13.16 -0.22 -4.56
N THR A 359 -13.60 -1.36 -5.06
CA THR A 359 -15.00 -1.59 -5.38
C THR A 359 -15.32 -3.09 -5.22
N ILE A 360 -16.56 -3.45 -5.46
CA ILE A 360 -16.99 -4.84 -5.46
C ILE A 360 -17.35 -5.25 -6.88
N ALA A 361 -16.90 -6.44 -7.27
CA ALA A 361 -17.30 -7.11 -8.49
C ALA A 361 -18.21 -8.28 -8.15
N GLN A 362 -19.17 -8.54 -9.03
CA GLN A 362 -20.13 -9.64 -8.96
C GLN A 362 -20.02 -10.51 -10.19
N SER A 363 -20.02 -11.82 -10.00
CA SER A 363 -20.14 -12.79 -11.07
C SER A 363 -21.61 -13.16 -11.32
N THR A 364 -22.03 -13.06 -12.58
CA THR A 364 -23.32 -13.51 -13.04
C THR A 364 -23.10 -14.42 -14.26
N GLY A 365 -23.46 -15.70 -14.13
CA GLY A 365 -23.23 -16.67 -15.19
C GLY A 365 -21.74 -16.87 -15.55
N GLY A 366 -20.83 -16.68 -14.61
CA GLY A 366 -19.38 -16.82 -14.81
C GLY A 366 -18.69 -15.55 -15.34
N VAL A 367 -19.42 -14.48 -15.62
CA VAL A 367 -18.88 -13.20 -16.07
C VAL A 367 -18.82 -12.21 -14.90
N TRP A 368 -17.63 -11.67 -14.64
CA TRP A 368 -17.41 -10.68 -13.59
C TRP A 368 -17.66 -9.27 -14.11
N ASN A 369 -18.49 -8.53 -13.39
CA ASN A 369 -18.83 -7.14 -13.65
C ASN A 369 -18.71 -6.31 -12.38
N LEU A 370 -18.52 -5.00 -12.53
CA LEU A 370 -18.56 -4.09 -11.39
C LEU A 370 -19.97 -4.06 -10.78
N TYR A 371 -20.03 -4.11 -9.46
CA TYR A 371 -21.29 -4.09 -8.70
C TYR A 371 -21.35 -2.91 -7.74
N GLY A 372 -20.19 -2.51 -7.20
CA GLY A 372 -20.08 -1.50 -6.16
C GLY A 372 -20.44 -2.03 -4.78
N ASN A 373 -20.21 -1.23 -3.76
CA ASN A 373 -20.46 -1.63 -2.36
C ASN A 373 -21.93 -1.52 -1.97
N GLN A 374 -22.81 -1.05 -2.83
CA GLN A 374 -24.25 -0.85 -2.65
C GLN A 374 -24.60 0.06 -1.44
N ARG A 375 -23.63 0.79 -0.89
CA ARG A 375 -23.79 1.67 0.26
C ARG A 375 -24.08 3.11 -0.15
N ASN A 376 -24.65 3.87 0.78
CA ASN A 376 -24.90 5.31 0.61
C ASN A 376 -23.72 6.17 1.06
N TYR A 377 -22.74 5.59 1.77
CA TYR A 377 -21.66 6.33 2.41
C TYR A 377 -20.31 5.77 2.04
N TYR A 378 -19.33 6.65 1.79
CA TYR A 378 -17.93 6.27 1.73
C TYR A 378 -17.36 6.22 3.14
N MET A 379 -16.87 5.07 3.54
CA MET A 379 -16.24 4.88 4.84
C MET A 379 -15.08 3.89 4.76
N PHE A 380 -14.10 4.08 5.64
CA PHE A 380 -12.99 3.15 5.82
C PHE A 380 -12.31 3.32 7.18
N ILE A 381 -11.51 2.32 7.55
CA ILE A 381 -10.54 2.40 8.64
C ILE A 381 -9.21 1.81 8.18
N ASN A 382 -8.14 2.61 8.27
CA ASN A 382 -6.79 2.22 7.87
C ASN A 382 -5.81 2.41 9.02
N ALA A 383 -4.78 1.56 9.08
CA ALA A 383 -3.65 1.76 9.97
C ALA A 383 -2.77 2.91 9.45
N VAL A 384 -2.26 3.72 10.35
CA VAL A 384 -1.39 4.88 10.05
C VAL A 384 -0.13 4.82 10.89
N ALA A 385 1.01 4.94 10.23
CA ALA A 385 2.28 5.31 10.83
C ALA A 385 2.56 6.78 10.49
N ASP A 386 2.87 7.60 11.49
CA ASP A 386 3.08 9.03 11.32
C ASP A 386 4.42 9.44 11.92
N ILE A 387 5.28 10.01 11.08
CA ILE A 387 6.59 10.54 11.45
C ILE A 387 6.49 12.05 11.34
N THR A 388 6.48 12.73 12.48
CA THR A 388 6.47 14.19 12.54
C THR A 388 7.84 14.69 12.92
N THR A 389 8.40 15.59 12.09
CA THR A 389 9.63 16.34 12.37
C THR A 389 9.26 17.78 12.65
N GLN A 390 9.50 18.23 13.89
CA GLN A 390 9.29 19.61 14.29
C GLN A 390 10.54 20.44 13.91
N LEU A 391 10.31 21.53 13.16
CA LEU A 391 11.36 22.42 12.69
C LEU A 391 11.62 23.58 13.65
N ASN A 392 10.66 23.95 14.48
CA ASN A 392 10.82 24.97 15.51
C ASN A 392 11.35 24.33 16.81
N PRO A 393 12.60 24.58 17.22
CA PRO A 393 13.17 24.00 18.44
C PRO A 393 12.52 24.52 19.72
N SER A 394 11.81 25.65 19.65
CA SER A 394 11.11 26.26 20.80
C SER A 394 9.67 25.81 20.93
N SER A 395 9.14 25.04 19.99
CA SER A 395 7.77 24.55 20.04
C SER A 395 7.54 23.60 21.20
N ALA A 396 6.37 23.69 21.83
CA ALA A 396 5.87 22.71 22.77
C ALA A 396 5.53 21.36 22.12
N PHE A 397 5.44 21.31 20.79
CA PHE A 397 5.18 20.11 20.01
C PHE A 397 6.51 19.55 19.49
N TRP A 398 6.84 18.32 19.87
CA TRP A 398 8.11 17.69 19.56
C TRP A 398 8.06 16.80 18.31
N SER A 399 9.23 16.55 17.74
CA SER A 399 9.39 15.48 16.76
C SER A 399 9.01 14.15 17.39
N GLN A 400 8.17 13.36 16.69
CA GLN A 400 7.62 12.14 17.26
C GLN A 400 7.26 11.11 16.21
N TYR A 401 7.26 9.84 16.64
CA TYR A 401 6.74 8.69 15.92
C TYR A 401 5.40 8.33 16.52
N ARG A 402 4.37 8.27 15.68
CA ARG A 402 2.98 8.06 16.11
C ARG A 402 2.33 6.94 15.33
N THR A 403 1.44 6.19 15.98
CA THR A 403 0.62 5.18 15.34
C THR A 403 -0.85 5.40 15.69
N GLY A 404 -1.74 4.97 14.81
CA GLY A 404 -3.18 5.09 15.02
C GLY A 404 -4.00 4.66 13.81
N PHE A 405 -5.21 5.17 13.77
CA PHE A 405 -6.21 4.86 12.76
C PHE A 405 -6.61 6.10 12.00
N ASN A 406 -6.69 6.00 10.66
CA ASN A 406 -7.44 6.95 9.86
C ASN A 406 -8.86 6.40 9.72
N ILE A 407 -9.81 7.03 10.42
CA ILE A 407 -11.22 6.66 10.44
C ILE A 407 -11.96 7.70 9.61
N TYR A 408 -12.56 7.28 8.51
CA TYR A 408 -13.18 8.20 7.58
C TYR A 408 -14.62 7.80 7.28
N ILE A 409 -15.50 8.79 7.25
CA ILE A 409 -16.82 8.68 6.66
C ILE A 409 -17.19 10.04 6.04
N ASN A 410 -17.69 10.02 4.80
CA ASN A 410 -18.05 11.23 4.09
C ASN A 410 -19.42 11.73 4.58
N ALA A 411 -19.46 12.99 5.06
CA ALA A 411 -20.67 13.61 5.60
C ALA A 411 -21.47 14.43 4.57
N ARG A 412 -20.88 14.73 3.40
CA ARG A 412 -21.47 15.68 2.45
C ARG A 412 -21.67 15.14 1.03
N ALA A 413 -21.10 13.98 0.70
CA ALA A 413 -21.30 13.35 -0.59
C ALA A 413 -22.46 12.34 -0.53
N GLY A 414 -23.24 12.25 -1.59
CA GLY A 414 -24.40 11.37 -1.64
C GLY A 414 -25.40 11.65 -0.51
N ASN A 415 -25.76 10.62 0.23
CA ASN A 415 -26.71 10.73 1.35
C ASN A 415 -26.03 11.05 2.70
N GLY A 416 -24.74 11.39 2.74
CA GLY A 416 -24.02 11.66 3.98
C GLY A 416 -24.50 12.90 4.75
N SER A 417 -25.25 13.79 4.11
CA SER A 417 -25.82 15.00 4.74
C SER A 417 -26.90 14.71 5.78
N ASN A 418 -27.47 13.51 5.82
CA ASN A 418 -28.48 13.08 6.80
C ASN A 418 -27.89 12.35 8.01
N ILE A 419 -26.56 12.23 8.12
CA ILE A 419 -25.89 11.61 9.27
C ILE A 419 -25.83 12.59 10.43
N GLN A 420 -26.42 12.19 11.57
CA GLN A 420 -26.34 12.92 12.84
C GLN A 420 -25.01 12.63 13.56
N SER A 421 -24.63 11.36 13.66
CA SER A 421 -23.40 10.94 14.32
C SER A 421 -22.98 9.54 13.86
N VAL A 422 -21.70 9.23 14.06
CA VAL A 422 -21.16 7.89 13.86
C VAL A 422 -20.36 7.51 15.08
N GLN A 423 -20.65 6.34 15.66
CA GLN A 423 -19.84 5.71 16.69
C GLN A 423 -19.06 4.56 16.07
N VAL A 424 -17.74 4.59 16.22
CA VAL A 424 -16.85 3.54 15.70
C VAL A 424 -16.24 2.79 16.88
N THR A 425 -16.42 1.46 16.91
CA THR A 425 -15.88 0.59 17.95
C THR A 425 -15.06 -0.55 17.33
N GLY A 426 -14.11 -1.07 18.09
CA GLY A 426 -13.23 -2.16 17.65
C GLY A 426 -11.88 -2.18 18.36
N PRO A 427 -11.01 -3.15 18.03
CA PRO A 427 -9.72 -3.32 18.70
C PRO A 427 -8.86 -2.05 18.70
N GLY A 428 -8.35 -1.68 19.87
CA GLY A 428 -7.52 -0.48 20.06
C GLY A 428 -8.30 0.84 20.18
N LEU A 429 -9.63 0.82 20.05
CA LEU A 429 -10.48 1.99 20.32
C LEU A 429 -10.97 1.99 21.78
N PRO A 430 -11.39 3.15 22.33
CA PRO A 430 -11.72 3.29 23.74
C PRO A 430 -12.74 2.29 24.25
N GLY A 431 -12.40 1.63 25.37
CA GLY A 431 -13.27 0.69 26.06
C GLY A 431 -13.49 -0.65 25.37
N TYR A 432 -12.88 -0.89 24.20
CA TYR A 432 -12.98 -2.19 23.54
C TYR A 432 -12.29 -3.29 24.37
N VAL A 433 -12.96 -4.39 24.56
CA VAL A 433 -12.44 -5.60 25.23
C VAL A 433 -12.40 -6.76 24.25
N ASP A 434 -13.53 -7.09 23.63
CA ASP A 434 -13.70 -8.19 22.69
C ASP A 434 -14.93 -7.93 21.78
N PRO A 435 -15.21 -8.80 20.79
CA PRO A 435 -16.38 -8.64 19.91
C PRO A 435 -17.75 -8.54 20.60
N SER A 436 -17.91 -9.05 21.80
CA SER A 436 -19.15 -8.95 22.58
C SER A 436 -19.18 -7.71 23.49
N ASN A 437 -18.02 -7.14 23.80
CA ASN A 437 -17.88 -5.93 24.60
C ASN A 437 -17.09 -4.85 23.81
N GLN A 438 -17.83 -4.13 22.97
CA GLN A 438 -17.29 -3.15 22.01
C GLN A 438 -16.82 -1.83 22.64
N GLY A 439 -17.16 -1.57 23.91
CA GLY A 439 -16.82 -0.32 24.59
C GLY A 439 -17.52 0.91 24.06
N THR A 440 -16.95 2.07 24.36
CA THR A 440 -17.49 3.38 23.95
C THR A 440 -17.01 3.82 22.56
N GLY A 441 -15.85 3.37 22.13
CA GLY A 441 -15.29 3.70 20.83
C GLY A 441 -15.02 5.17 20.60
N VAL A 442 -15.00 5.57 19.33
CA VAL A 442 -14.78 6.94 18.86
C VAL A 442 -16.09 7.51 18.33
N LEU A 443 -16.49 8.66 18.84
CA LEU A 443 -17.65 9.39 18.33
C LEU A 443 -17.18 10.36 17.22
N MET A 444 -17.92 10.36 16.11
CA MET A 444 -17.75 11.31 15.01
C MET A 444 -19.04 12.08 14.75
N THR A 445 -18.92 13.37 14.50
CA THR A 445 -20.05 14.25 14.19
C THR A 445 -19.76 15.10 12.95
N PRO A 446 -20.78 15.63 12.26
CA PRO A 446 -20.54 16.59 11.19
C PRO A 446 -19.72 17.77 11.71
N SER A 447 -18.69 18.17 10.96
CA SER A 447 -17.93 19.38 11.29
C SER A 447 -18.78 20.62 11.07
N THR A 448 -18.63 21.61 11.94
CA THR A 448 -19.22 22.93 11.74
C THR A 448 -18.45 23.77 10.71
N SER A 449 -17.23 23.36 10.35
CA SER A 449 -16.45 23.99 9.28
C SER A 449 -17.02 23.62 7.90
N SER A 450 -17.33 24.66 7.11
CA SER A 450 -17.87 24.48 5.74
C SER A 450 -16.89 23.81 4.78
N SER A 451 -15.59 23.86 5.06
CA SER A 451 -14.54 23.23 4.27
C SER A 451 -14.38 21.74 4.54
N CYS A 452 -14.95 21.22 5.64
CA CYS A 452 -14.84 19.82 5.99
C CYS A 452 -15.98 19.01 5.36
N THR A 453 -15.64 18.05 4.51
CA THR A 453 -16.60 17.17 3.81
C THR A 453 -16.75 15.81 4.48
N MET A 454 -16.05 15.55 5.58
CA MET A 454 -16.09 14.31 6.32
C MET A 454 -16.64 14.49 7.74
N MET A 455 -17.08 13.40 8.36
CA MET A 455 -17.36 13.37 9.78
C MET A 455 -16.08 13.62 10.57
N ASN A 456 -16.18 14.42 11.60
CA ASN A 456 -15.05 14.82 12.43
C ASN A 456 -15.04 14.05 13.75
N ILE A 457 -13.88 13.57 14.17
CA ILE A 457 -13.70 12.99 15.50
C ILE A 457 -14.03 14.05 16.55
N TYR A 458 -15.03 13.74 17.39
CA TYR A 458 -15.59 14.66 18.36
C TYR A 458 -15.32 14.19 19.78
N SER A 459 -14.97 15.15 20.64
CA SER A 459 -14.90 14.95 22.08
C SER A 459 -15.77 15.96 22.80
N ALA A 460 -16.67 15.47 23.66
CA ALA A 460 -17.50 16.34 24.49
C ALA A 460 -16.68 17.17 25.48
N SER A 461 -15.51 16.67 25.93
CA SER A 461 -14.59 17.40 26.80
C SER A 461 -13.81 18.50 26.09
N VAL A 462 -13.82 18.52 24.74
CA VAL A 462 -13.19 19.55 23.91
C VAL A 462 -14.18 20.03 22.85
N PRO A 463 -15.13 20.91 23.22
CA PRO A 463 -16.17 21.38 22.30
C PRO A 463 -15.63 22.03 21.02
N SER A 464 -14.44 22.66 21.08
CA SER A 464 -13.75 23.22 19.91
C SER A 464 -13.34 22.15 18.87
N SER A 465 -13.35 20.86 19.21
CA SER A 465 -13.12 19.79 18.25
C SER A 465 -14.17 19.76 17.12
N ARG A 466 -15.37 20.34 17.33
CA ARG A 466 -16.41 20.42 16.29
C ARG A 466 -16.00 21.19 15.04
N ASN A 467 -15.07 22.14 15.18
CA ASN A 467 -14.64 23.00 14.07
C ASN A 467 -13.51 22.38 13.24
N LYS A 468 -13.01 21.22 13.65
CA LYS A 468 -11.87 20.56 13.02
C LYS A 468 -12.33 19.60 11.93
N CYS A 469 -11.39 19.18 11.09
CA CYS A 469 -11.57 18.18 10.08
C CYS A 469 -10.60 17.03 10.40
N MET A 470 -10.94 16.21 11.40
CA MET A 470 -10.07 15.21 11.97
C MET A 470 -10.60 13.80 11.73
N SER A 471 -9.84 12.99 11.05
CA SER A 471 -10.09 11.55 10.83
C SER A 471 -9.03 10.66 11.47
N TYR A 472 -7.92 11.25 11.94
CA TYR A 472 -6.80 10.50 12.50
C TYR A 472 -6.94 10.36 14.03
N PHE A 473 -7.08 9.12 14.49
CA PHE A 473 -7.15 8.75 15.90
C PHE A 473 -5.83 8.09 16.33
N LYS A 474 -5.03 8.80 17.11
CA LYS A 474 -3.73 8.35 17.59
C LYS A 474 -3.89 7.46 18.81
N VAL A 475 -3.18 6.32 18.84
CA VAL A 475 -3.26 5.35 19.94
C VAL A 475 -1.94 5.14 20.67
N ALA A 476 -0.81 5.47 20.06
CA ALA A 476 0.50 5.47 20.71
C ALA A 476 1.46 6.44 20.04
N ALA A 477 2.47 6.90 20.81
CA ALA A 477 3.51 7.79 20.33
C ALA A 477 4.82 7.59 21.11
N LYS A 478 5.94 7.96 20.45
CA LYS A 478 7.28 8.02 21.05
C LYS A 478 7.95 9.31 20.57
N ALA A 479 8.56 10.07 21.49
CA ALA A 479 9.38 11.21 21.12
C ALA A 479 10.64 10.75 20.37
N VAL A 480 11.08 11.55 19.40
CA VAL A 480 12.36 11.32 18.72
C VAL A 480 13.52 11.59 19.70
N ASP A 481 13.38 12.64 20.50
CA ASP A 481 14.34 12.99 21.55
C ASP A 481 13.92 12.40 22.90
N SER A 482 14.82 11.67 23.53
CA SER A 482 14.60 11.06 24.85
C SER A 482 14.33 12.09 25.96
N THR A 483 14.79 13.32 25.83
CA THR A 483 14.54 14.39 26.82
C THR A 483 13.05 14.76 26.90
N ASN A 484 12.31 14.56 25.83
CA ASN A 484 10.88 14.84 25.74
C ASN A 484 9.99 13.60 26.01
N ALA A 485 10.57 12.44 26.30
CA ALA A 485 9.81 11.19 26.45
C ALA A 485 8.78 11.27 27.59
N THR A 486 9.16 11.84 28.76
CA THR A 486 8.26 12.00 29.91
C THR A 486 7.14 12.99 29.61
N ALA A 487 7.46 14.11 28.99
CA ALA A 487 6.47 15.11 28.62
C ALA A 487 5.49 14.59 27.58
N LEU A 488 5.95 13.80 26.60
CA LEU A 488 5.10 13.12 25.63
C LEU A 488 4.15 12.14 26.31
N THR A 489 4.65 11.32 27.24
CA THR A 489 3.81 10.40 28.03
C THR A 489 2.76 11.16 28.82
N ASN A 490 3.10 12.29 29.42
CA ASN A 490 2.16 13.13 30.13
C ASN A 490 1.14 13.81 29.20
N SER A 491 1.54 14.17 27.98
CA SER A 491 0.68 14.78 26.98
C SER A 491 -0.33 13.79 26.36
N TYR A 492 0.05 12.52 26.29
CA TYR A 492 -0.77 11.42 25.79
C TYR A 492 -1.36 10.54 26.91
N GLY A 493 -1.04 10.83 28.18
CA GLY A 493 -1.62 10.16 29.34
C GLY A 493 -3.12 10.42 29.52
N PRO A 494 -3.78 9.93 30.59
CA PRO A 494 -5.24 9.97 30.74
C PRO A 494 -5.89 11.35 30.66
N SER A 495 -5.11 12.41 30.68
CA SER A 495 -5.56 13.81 30.59
C SER A 495 -5.03 14.59 29.39
N GLY A 496 -4.22 14.00 28.51
CA GLY A 496 -3.57 14.71 27.42
C GLY A 496 -4.41 14.90 26.19
N SER A 497 -4.03 15.84 25.35
CA SER A 497 -4.80 16.27 24.18
C SER A 497 -4.91 15.23 23.07
N TYR A 498 -5.97 15.21 22.34
CA TYR A 498 -6.35 14.45 21.13
C TYR A 498 -6.83 13.00 21.31
N SER A 499 -6.02 12.05 21.73
CA SER A 499 -6.49 10.67 21.92
C SER A 499 -7.15 10.47 23.27
N ASN A 500 -6.80 11.27 24.27
CA ASN A 500 -7.16 11.04 25.65
C ASN A 500 -8.43 11.74 26.12
N ASN A 501 -8.92 12.71 25.37
CA ASN A 501 -10.25 13.27 25.59
C ASN A 501 -11.38 12.24 25.44
N LEU A 502 -11.04 11.02 25.00
CA LEU A 502 -11.95 9.89 24.84
C LEU A 502 -11.74 8.77 25.88
N GLY A 503 -10.88 8.99 26.89
CA GLY A 503 -10.78 8.11 28.07
C GLY A 503 -9.82 6.92 27.92
N GLY A 504 -8.96 6.90 26.90
CA GLY A 504 -7.97 5.82 26.71
C GLY A 504 -6.53 6.33 26.89
N GLY A 505 -5.69 5.63 27.65
CA GLY A 505 -4.25 5.83 27.65
C GLY A 505 -3.60 5.33 26.37
N MET A 506 -2.29 5.62 26.17
CA MET A 506 -1.53 5.05 25.05
C MET A 506 -1.50 3.53 25.15
N LEU A 507 -1.67 2.87 23.99
CA LEU A 507 -1.48 1.43 23.89
C LEU A 507 0.01 1.08 24.00
N THR A 508 0.29 -0.01 24.68
CA THR A 508 1.62 -0.62 24.73
C THR A 508 1.96 -1.29 23.41
N ASP A 509 3.25 -1.54 23.16
CA ASP A 509 3.70 -2.26 21.97
C ASP A 509 3.04 -3.65 21.87
N ALA A 510 2.82 -4.34 22.99
CA ALA A 510 2.12 -5.64 23.01
C ALA A 510 0.64 -5.50 22.60
N GLN A 511 -0.06 -4.48 23.08
CA GLN A 511 -1.45 -4.22 22.69
C GLN A 511 -1.55 -3.82 21.19
N LEU A 512 -0.61 -3.04 20.68
CA LEU A 512 -0.54 -2.70 19.26
C LEU A 512 -0.30 -3.96 18.40
N ALA A 513 0.63 -4.83 18.80
CA ALA A 513 0.92 -6.07 18.10
C ALA A 513 -0.27 -7.04 18.09
N ALA A 514 -1.12 -7.00 19.12
CA ALA A 514 -2.34 -7.80 19.20
C ALA A 514 -3.44 -7.38 18.22
N ILE A 515 -3.41 -6.12 17.73
CA ILE A 515 -4.35 -5.63 16.72
C ILE A 515 -3.89 -6.14 15.36
N GLN A 516 -4.64 -7.12 14.84
CA GLN A 516 -4.29 -7.77 13.58
C GLN A 516 -4.90 -7.04 12.38
N PRO A 517 -4.28 -7.11 11.18
CA PRO A 517 -4.99 -6.84 9.94
C PRO A 517 -6.28 -7.65 9.89
N LEU A 518 -7.29 -7.17 9.18
CA LEU A 518 -8.63 -7.77 9.08
C LEU A 518 -9.41 -7.80 10.40
N SER A 519 -8.95 -7.12 11.46
CA SER A 519 -9.80 -6.85 12.63
C SER A 519 -11.05 -6.08 12.20
N ALA A 520 -12.21 -6.47 12.77
CA ALA A 520 -13.48 -5.83 12.45
C ALA A 520 -13.71 -4.58 13.30
N TYR A 521 -14.22 -3.55 12.66
CA TYR A 521 -14.66 -2.31 13.28
C TYR A 521 -16.13 -2.07 12.95
N LEU A 522 -16.91 -1.80 13.97
CA LEU A 522 -18.34 -1.55 13.85
C LEU A 522 -18.58 -0.05 13.73
N PHE A 523 -19.18 0.38 12.64
CA PHE A 523 -19.66 1.73 12.42
C PHE A 523 -21.16 1.75 12.69
N LYS A 524 -21.56 2.36 13.80
CA LYS A 524 -22.96 2.66 14.12
C LYS A 524 -23.28 4.07 13.63
N VAL A 525 -23.99 4.16 12.51
CA VAL A 525 -24.41 5.42 11.91
C VAL A 525 -25.81 5.77 12.41
N THR A 526 -25.94 6.90 13.08
CA THR A 526 -27.23 7.45 13.51
C THR A 526 -27.62 8.55 12.55
N LEU A 527 -28.83 8.47 11.99
CA LEU A 527 -29.36 9.46 11.04
C LEU A 527 -30.14 10.57 11.78
N ASN A 528 -30.45 11.64 11.07
CA ASN A 528 -31.18 12.78 11.64
C ASN A 528 -32.61 12.45 12.08
N ASP A 529 -33.20 11.36 11.58
CA ASP A 529 -34.49 10.80 12.01
C ASP A 529 -34.35 9.82 13.20
N ASN A 530 -33.16 9.70 13.79
CA ASN A 530 -32.76 8.77 14.84
C ASN A 530 -32.77 7.30 14.44
N SER A 531 -32.97 6.95 13.19
CA SER A 531 -32.75 5.60 12.70
C SER A 531 -31.26 5.25 12.77
N VAL A 532 -30.94 3.97 12.92
CA VAL A 532 -29.58 3.46 13.09
C VAL A 532 -29.27 2.45 12.00
N GLN A 533 -28.08 2.58 11.46
CA GLN A 533 -27.51 1.65 10.50
C GLN A 533 -26.15 1.17 11.00
N TYR A 534 -25.86 -0.13 10.86
CA TYR A 534 -24.61 -0.75 11.28
C TYR A 534 -23.84 -1.23 10.06
N PHE A 535 -22.54 -0.93 10.01
CA PHE A 535 -21.62 -1.39 8.99
C PHE A 535 -20.37 -1.99 9.64
N ILE A 536 -19.81 -3.01 8.99
CA ILE A 536 -18.53 -3.59 9.38
C ILE A 536 -17.48 -3.12 8.36
N GLU A 537 -16.39 -2.56 8.86
CA GLU A 537 -15.17 -2.30 8.09
C GLU A 537 -14.02 -3.12 8.68
N ARG A 538 -13.14 -3.60 7.80
CA ARG A 538 -11.95 -4.34 8.20
C ARG A 538 -10.73 -3.44 8.15
N LEU A 539 -9.93 -3.49 9.24
CA LEU A 539 -8.65 -2.79 9.28
C LEU A 539 -7.75 -3.27 8.15
N ARG A 540 -7.28 -2.34 7.37
CA ARG A 540 -6.27 -2.60 6.35
C ARG A 540 -4.90 -2.22 6.88
N GLY A 541 -3.95 -3.12 6.62
CA GLY A 541 -2.60 -2.99 7.11
C GLY A 541 -2.44 -3.34 8.58
N SER A 542 -1.20 -3.34 9.02
CA SER A 542 -0.82 -3.59 10.41
C SER A 542 -0.51 -2.27 11.10
N LEU A 543 -0.96 -2.10 12.34
CA LEU A 543 -0.40 -1.05 13.19
C LEU A 543 1.07 -1.37 13.46
N MET A 544 1.93 -0.38 13.28
CA MET A 544 3.32 -0.44 13.70
C MET A 544 3.46 0.14 15.11
N THR A 545 4.36 -0.41 15.91
CA THR A 545 4.74 0.25 17.16
C THR A 545 5.54 1.52 16.86
N PRO A 546 5.56 2.52 17.75
CA PRO A 546 6.41 3.68 17.57
C PRO A 546 7.91 3.32 17.44
N ASN A 547 8.34 2.21 18.05
CA ASN A 547 9.71 1.69 17.89
C ASN A 547 9.94 1.19 16.45
N GLN A 548 9.02 0.44 15.86
CA GLN A 548 9.11 0.03 14.46
C GLN A 548 9.08 1.23 13.50
N ILE A 549 8.22 2.24 13.78
CA ILE A 549 8.15 3.46 12.97
C ILE A 549 9.49 4.21 13.00
N SER A 550 10.19 4.20 14.13
CA SER A 550 11.49 4.87 14.25
C SER A 550 12.60 4.26 13.39
N THR A 551 12.41 3.03 12.89
CA THR A 551 13.34 2.37 11.97
C THR A 551 13.01 2.58 10.49
N LEU A 552 11.84 3.19 10.19
CA LEU A 552 11.49 3.58 8.83
C LEU A 552 12.38 4.73 8.36
N HIS A 553 12.63 4.77 7.06
CA HIS A 553 13.31 5.87 6.42
C HIS A 553 12.25 6.88 5.91
N PRO A 554 11.99 7.98 6.66
CA PRO A 554 11.01 8.97 6.24
C PRO A 554 11.49 9.66 4.96
N ILE A 555 10.55 10.16 4.18
CA ILE A 555 10.86 11.05 3.05
C ILE A 555 11.62 12.25 3.60
N GLN A 556 12.83 12.50 3.09
CA GLN A 556 13.66 13.63 3.52
C GLN A 556 13.39 14.83 2.61
N ILE A 557 13.02 15.97 3.18
CA ILE A 557 12.94 17.22 2.43
C ILE A 557 14.30 17.91 2.36
N SER A 558 14.52 18.68 1.27
CA SER A 558 15.74 19.47 1.14
C SER A 558 15.80 20.59 2.19
N GLN A 559 17.02 21.07 2.46
CA GLN A 559 17.20 22.22 3.37
C GLN A 559 16.41 23.45 2.86
N GLN A 560 16.42 23.70 1.55
CA GLN A 560 15.63 24.77 0.94
C GLN A 560 14.14 24.66 1.29
N THR A 561 13.56 23.45 1.27
CA THR A 561 12.15 23.25 1.66
C THR A 561 11.95 23.47 3.16
N LYS A 562 12.91 23.06 4.00
CA LYS A 562 12.85 23.35 5.45
C LYS A 562 12.87 24.86 5.70
N ASP A 563 13.76 25.58 5.03
CA ASP A 563 13.89 27.03 5.15
C ASP A 563 12.62 27.78 4.74
N LEU A 564 11.93 27.28 3.71
CA LEU A 564 10.61 27.83 3.30
C LEU A 564 9.55 27.71 4.40
N LEU A 565 9.60 26.66 5.21
CA LEU A 565 8.65 26.44 6.31
C LEU A 565 9.05 27.21 7.56
N THR A 566 10.36 27.48 7.75
CA THR A 566 10.91 28.02 8.99
C THR A 566 10.77 29.54 9.05
N PHE A 567 9.99 30.01 9.99
CA PHE A 567 9.80 31.46 10.20
C PHE A 567 11.14 32.15 10.57
N GLY A 568 11.39 33.29 9.93
CA GLY A 568 12.61 34.06 10.13
C GLY A 568 13.81 33.61 9.28
N SER A 569 13.67 32.56 8.47
CA SER A 569 14.71 32.23 7.46
C SER A 569 14.70 33.26 6.34
N SER A 570 15.84 33.44 5.66
CA SER A 570 15.99 34.41 4.55
C SER A 570 15.16 34.00 3.32
N THR A 571 14.74 32.75 3.24
CA THR A 571 13.92 32.17 2.17
C THR A 571 12.53 31.77 2.63
N TYR A 572 12.13 32.24 3.81
CA TYR A 572 10.78 31.99 4.35
C TYR A 572 9.74 32.32 3.29
N PHE A 573 8.73 31.50 3.23
CA PHE A 573 7.65 31.61 2.26
C PHE A 573 7.09 33.04 2.17
N ASN A 574 7.17 33.62 0.98
CA ASN A 574 6.64 34.95 0.68
C ASN A 574 5.35 34.82 -0.14
N THR A 575 4.31 35.54 0.26
CA THR A 575 3.03 35.53 -0.42
C THR A 575 3.12 35.94 -1.89
N GLY A 576 2.37 35.24 -2.75
CA GLY A 576 2.24 35.61 -4.14
C GLY A 576 3.19 34.90 -5.11
N SER A 577 4.10 34.05 -4.63
CA SER A 577 5.03 33.28 -5.48
C SER A 577 4.78 31.80 -5.36
N SER A 578 4.85 31.07 -6.46
CA SER A 578 4.96 29.62 -6.43
C SER A 578 6.35 29.23 -5.91
N PHE A 579 6.45 28.09 -5.21
CA PHE A 579 7.70 27.63 -4.66
C PHE A 579 7.88 26.12 -4.88
N PRO A 580 9.13 25.65 -5.04
CA PRO A 580 9.41 24.24 -5.19
C PRO A 580 9.44 23.55 -3.81
N VAL A 581 8.80 22.40 -3.71
CA VAL A 581 9.01 21.45 -2.63
C VAL A 581 9.93 20.35 -3.15
N ASN A 582 11.12 20.24 -2.58
CA ASN A 582 12.13 19.29 -3.00
C ASN A 582 12.34 18.23 -1.89
N TRP A 583 12.38 16.97 -2.29
CA TRP A 583 12.62 15.86 -1.37
C TRP A 583 13.41 14.73 -2.03
N VAL A 584 13.96 13.87 -1.20
CA VAL A 584 14.62 12.64 -1.64
C VAL A 584 13.58 11.52 -1.58
N ALA A 585 13.42 10.80 -2.68
CA ALA A 585 12.56 9.62 -2.69
C ALA A 585 13.06 8.62 -1.62
N PRO A 586 12.17 8.04 -0.83
CA PRO A 586 12.57 7.07 0.18
C PRO A 586 13.27 5.89 -0.50
N VAL A 587 14.35 5.44 0.11
CA VAL A 587 14.97 4.16 -0.25
C VAL A 587 14.00 3.08 0.22
N ALA A 588 13.70 2.09 -0.65
CA ALA A 588 12.83 0.98 -0.27
C ALA A 588 13.13 0.49 1.17
N PRO A 589 12.10 0.11 1.95
CA PRO A 589 10.84 -0.50 1.52
C PRO A 589 9.65 0.45 1.39
N THR A 590 9.85 1.73 1.64
CA THR A 590 8.73 2.68 1.53
C THR A 590 8.36 2.92 0.06
N THR A 591 7.09 2.77 -0.26
CA THR A 591 6.56 3.17 -1.56
C THR A 591 6.74 4.67 -1.77
N PRO A 592 6.91 5.13 -3.02
CA PRO A 592 6.91 6.56 -3.32
C PRO A 592 5.68 7.24 -2.74
N ALA A 593 5.82 8.51 -2.35
CA ALA A 593 4.68 9.28 -1.87
C ALA A 593 3.58 9.30 -2.94
N VAL A 594 2.38 8.87 -2.55
CA VAL A 594 1.20 8.88 -3.43
C VAL A 594 0.46 10.22 -3.36
N SER A 595 0.72 11.01 -2.34
CA SER A 595 0.21 12.38 -2.24
C SER A 595 1.15 13.27 -1.43
N LEU A 596 1.15 14.53 -1.77
CA LEU A 596 1.87 15.60 -1.10
C LEU A 596 0.86 16.67 -0.69
N SER A 597 0.79 16.98 0.60
CA SER A 597 0.01 18.08 1.12
C SER A 597 0.94 19.14 1.68
N VAL A 598 0.72 20.38 1.30
CA VAL A 598 1.44 21.53 1.84
C VAL A 598 0.43 22.48 2.47
N ARG A 599 0.68 22.87 3.70
CA ARG A 599 -0.17 23.80 4.43
C ARG A 599 0.66 24.94 4.95
N PHE A 600 0.19 26.14 4.72
CA PHE A 600 0.62 27.35 5.40
C PHE A 600 -0.57 27.93 6.13
N THR A 601 -0.40 28.24 7.40
CA THR A 601 -1.44 28.88 8.20
C THR A 601 -1.23 30.38 8.12
N ASN A 602 -2.28 31.09 7.68
CA ASN A 602 -2.34 32.54 7.76
C ASN A 602 -3.57 32.90 8.59
N GLN A 603 -3.39 33.44 9.80
CA GLN A 603 -4.45 33.98 10.66
C GLN A 603 -5.78 33.20 10.61
N GLY A 604 -5.73 31.89 10.69
CA GLY A 604 -6.88 30.99 10.66
C GLY A 604 -7.40 30.58 9.27
N THR A 605 -6.78 31.02 8.19
CA THR A 605 -7.11 30.57 6.84
C THR A 605 -6.15 29.45 6.42
N LEU A 606 -6.70 28.26 6.18
CA LEU A 606 -5.95 27.10 5.70
C LEU A 606 -5.84 27.14 4.17
N THR A 607 -4.63 27.16 3.65
CA THR A 607 -4.39 26.99 2.23
C THR A 607 -3.79 25.60 2.00
N PHE A 608 -4.51 24.74 1.30
CA PHE A 608 -4.01 23.43 0.88
C PHE A 608 -3.54 23.51 -0.57
N ALA A 609 -2.33 23.06 -0.83
CA ALA A 609 -1.88 22.74 -2.16
C ALA A 609 -1.67 21.22 -2.22
N ASN A 610 -2.38 20.56 -3.11
CA ASN A 610 -2.15 19.15 -3.46
C ASN A 610 -1.52 19.13 -4.84
N PRO A 611 -0.19 19.21 -4.94
CA PRO A 611 0.48 19.10 -6.22
C PRO A 611 0.31 17.68 -6.76
N LYS A 612 -0.17 17.58 -7.97
CA LYS A 612 -0.62 16.31 -8.54
C LYS A 612 0.49 15.32 -8.87
N ILE A 613 1.78 15.75 -9.00
CA ILE A 613 2.81 14.83 -9.48
C ILE A 613 4.22 15.31 -9.11
N PRO A 614 5.04 14.41 -8.51
CA PRO A 614 6.45 14.70 -8.37
C PRO A 614 7.20 14.48 -9.68
N VAL A 615 8.02 15.44 -10.07
CA VAL A 615 9.06 15.20 -11.07
C VAL A 615 10.29 14.66 -10.34
N CYS A 616 10.60 13.39 -10.55
CA CYS A 616 11.75 12.75 -9.93
C CYS A 616 12.90 12.59 -10.92
N LYS A 617 14.11 12.89 -10.48
CA LYS A 617 15.36 12.71 -11.24
C LYS A 617 16.35 11.92 -10.40
N ALA A 618 16.96 10.91 -10.99
CA ALA A 618 18.08 10.20 -10.38
C ALA A 618 19.39 10.97 -10.70
N ILE A 619 20.11 11.37 -9.65
CA ILE A 619 21.44 12.00 -9.77
C ILE A 619 22.37 11.22 -8.84
N SER A 620 23.40 10.62 -9.40
CA SER A 620 24.42 9.85 -8.63
C SER A 620 23.82 8.77 -7.72
N GLY A 621 22.79 8.05 -8.19
CA GLY A 621 22.13 6.99 -7.42
C GLY A 621 21.11 7.47 -6.39
N VAL A 622 20.95 8.78 -6.21
CA VAL A 622 19.92 9.36 -5.33
C VAL A 622 18.79 9.91 -6.20
N THR A 623 17.57 9.46 -5.94
CA THR A 623 16.38 9.98 -6.62
C THR A 623 15.86 11.20 -5.86
N THR A 624 15.98 12.36 -6.45
CA THR A 624 15.43 13.61 -5.92
C THR A 624 14.13 13.93 -6.64
N CYS A 625 13.09 14.23 -5.89
CA CYS A 625 11.79 14.61 -6.41
C CYS A 625 11.51 16.08 -6.12
N SER A 626 10.81 16.74 -7.02
CA SER A 626 10.37 18.13 -6.83
C SER A 626 8.94 18.30 -7.29
N ASN A 627 8.24 19.22 -6.65
CA ASN A 627 6.95 19.70 -7.12
C ASN A 627 6.87 21.21 -6.88
N THR A 628 6.17 21.90 -7.77
CA THR A 628 5.91 23.33 -7.62
C THR A 628 4.53 23.52 -7.02
N VAL A 629 4.50 24.12 -5.85
CA VAL A 629 3.27 24.49 -5.15
C VAL A 629 2.85 25.88 -5.66
N ALA A 630 1.60 26.00 -6.13
CA ALA A 630 1.04 27.28 -6.54
C ALA A 630 0.98 28.25 -5.36
N ALA A 631 1.18 29.52 -5.65
CA ALA A 631 1.04 30.56 -4.64
C ALA A 631 -0.38 30.51 -4.03
N PRO A 632 -0.53 30.57 -2.70
CA PRO A 632 -1.84 30.69 -2.09
C PRO A 632 -2.50 32.00 -2.54
N THR A 633 -3.77 31.93 -2.89
CA THR A 633 -4.60 33.11 -3.18
C THR A 633 -5.06 33.74 -1.87
N GLY A 634 -4.33 34.72 -1.36
CA GLY A 634 -4.72 35.46 -0.14
C GLY A 634 -3.68 36.48 0.25
N THR A 635 -4.12 37.61 0.77
CA THR A 635 -3.29 38.73 1.11
C THR A 635 -2.60 38.57 2.46
N THR A 636 -1.31 38.87 2.49
CA THR A 636 -0.44 39.13 3.66
C THR A 636 -0.51 38.14 4.82
N PHE A 637 0.56 37.36 4.96
CA PHE A 637 0.86 36.66 6.20
C PHE A 637 1.35 37.67 7.25
N SER A 638 0.57 37.95 8.26
CA SER A 638 1.07 38.54 9.49
C SER A 638 1.05 37.46 10.55
N VAL A 639 2.20 37.17 11.13
CA VAL A 639 2.27 36.34 12.33
C VAL A 639 1.84 37.22 13.50
N GLU A 640 0.56 37.20 13.82
CA GLU A 640 0.14 37.66 15.15
C GLU A 640 0.18 36.46 16.08
N GLN A 641 0.95 36.59 17.12
CA GLN A 641 1.00 35.66 18.24
C GLN A 641 -0.36 35.66 18.92
N SER A 642 -1.27 34.79 18.48
CA SER A 642 -2.53 34.58 19.17
C SER A 642 -2.29 33.74 20.43
N SER A 643 -3.09 34.01 21.44
CA SER A 643 -2.97 33.45 22.79
C SER A 643 -2.79 31.91 22.81
N PRO A 644 -1.97 31.36 23.72
CA PRO A 644 -1.80 29.91 23.86
C PRO A 644 -3.15 29.22 24.10
N GLY A 645 -3.50 28.29 23.25
CA GLY A 645 -4.68 27.45 23.46
C GLY A 645 -5.70 27.37 22.33
N ILE A 646 -5.56 28.14 21.26
CA ILE A 646 -6.44 28.06 20.10
C ILE A 646 -5.63 27.55 18.90
N GLY A 647 -5.68 26.29 18.73
CA GLY A 647 -5.39 25.43 17.61
C GLY A 647 -4.65 25.97 16.39
N SER A 648 -3.39 25.57 16.28
CA SER A 648 -2.66 25.23 15.06
C SER A 648 -2.37 26.35 14.07
N ASP A 649 -1.55 27.31 14.48
CA ASP A 649 -0.76 28.07 13.52
C ASP A 649 0.53 27.29 13.24
N GLU A 650 0.48 26.42 12.25
CA GLU A 650 1.61 25.62 11.81
C GLU A 650 1.78 25.70 10.29
N ASN A 651 3.02 25.80 9.85
CA ASN A 651 3.35 25.51 8.47
C ASN A 651 3.77 24.06 8.37
N PHE A 652 3.26 23.29 7.43
CA PHE A 652 3.75 21.95 7.23
C PHE A 652 3.80 21.52 5.76
N VAL A 653 4.66 20.56 5.53
CA VAL A 653 4.68 19.70 4.34
C VAL A 653 4.47 18.27 4.81
N GLN A 654 3.44 17.61 4.30
CA GLN A 654 3.13 16.24 4.62
C GLN A 654 3.12 15.39 3.36
N PHE A 655 3.87 14.32 3.39
CA PHE A 655 3.85 13.26 2.38
C PHE A 655 3.05 12.08 2.91
N ILE A 656 2.21 11.54 2.05
CA ILE A 656 1.47 10.31 2.34
C ILE A 656 1.99 9.24 1.39
N ALA A 657 2.64 8.23 1.94
CA ALA A 657 2.95 6.99 1.23
C ALA A 657 1.93 5.92 1.62
N ARG A 658 1.61 5.03 0.69
CA ARG A 658 0.73 3.89 0.94
C ARG A 658 1.50 2.61 0.69
N MET A 659 1.56 1.76 1.69
CA MET A 659 2.14 0.42 1.56
C MET A 659 1.20 -0.49 0.74
N PRO A 660 1.70 -1.57 0.13
CA PRO A 660 0.86 -2.53 -0.60
C PRO A 660 -0.31 -3.09 0.22
N ASN A 661 -0.16 -3.17 1.54
CA ASN A 661 -1.18 -3.62 2.50
C ASN A 661 -2.14 -2.51 2.96
N ASP A 662 -2.21 -1.37 2.27
CA ASP A 662 -3.04 -0.20 2.59
C ASP A 662 -2.66 0.59 3.85
N MET A 663 -1.61 0.23 4.55
CA MET A 663 -1.11 1.08 5.63
C MET A 663 -0.61 2.40 5.06
N GLN A 664 -0.98 3.49 5.70
CA GLN A 664 -0.54 4.84 5.33
C GLN A 664 0.66 5.24 6.19
N ILE A 665 1.70 5.76 5.54
CA ILE A 665 2.86 6.36 6.21
C ILE A 665 2.81 7.85 5.94
N PHE A 666 2.66 8.63 6.99
CA PHE A 666 2.73 10.08 6.97
C PHE A 666 4.13 10.52 7.35
N SER A 667 4.76 11.33 6.50
CA SER A 667 6.01 12.03 6.80
C SER A 667 5.71 13.52 6.82
N THR A 668 5.65 14.09 8.01
CA THR A 668 5.25 15.49 8.23
C THR A 668 6.44 16.30 8.74
N TYR A 669 6.74 17.38 8.06
CA TYR A 669 7.65 18.43 8.53
C TYR A 669 6.81 19.63 8.92
N SER A 670 6.85 20.00 10.16
CA SER A 670 6.01 21.04 10.75
C SER A 670 6.86 22.12 11.37
N TYR A 671 6.55 23.38 11.13
CA TYR A 671 7.01 24.52 11.90
C TYR A 671 5.81 25.08 12.67
N ASP A 672 5.82 24.85 13.95
CA ASP A 672 4.78 25.30 14.87
C ASP A 672 5.21 26.62 15.51
N PHE A 673 4.33 27.58 15.57
CA PHE A 673 4.63 28.92 16.06
C PHE A 673 4.58 29.04 17.59
N TYR A 674 4.20 27.99 18.32
CA TYR A 674 4.05 27.99 19.79
C TYR A 674 5.03 27.06 20.49
#